data_a9614282a24708327bfe068990c894ea
#
_entry.id   a9614282a24708327bfe068990c894ea
#
_cell.length_a   1.000
_cell.length_b   1.000
_cell.length_c   1.000
_cell.angle_alpha   90.00
_cell.angle_beta   90.00
_cell.angle_gamma   90.00
#
_symmetry.space_group_name_H-M   'P 1'
#
loop_
_entity.id
_entity.type
_entity.pdbx_description
1 polymer ?
#
loop_
_entity_poly.entity_id
_entity_poly.type
_entity_poly.pdbx_seq_one_letter_code
_entity_poly.pdbx_strand_id
1 'polypeptide(L)'
;MMRRLISSLLFAQAFSLCAATSVWAAPPSLPRAGAAGSMSALPAPAVASNALPTNGQVVAGQATISQKGNTMTVKQTSDRAVVNWNSFDVGSNARVNIQQPSNTSATLNRVTGASASQIEGAINANGRVVISNANGVTFGKGAQVDAAAVVATTMNQSDQDFMDGKNTWTGNGKGAVINKGTIRVNDVDGYVALLAPEVRNEGYVLATKSRNNAVVMAGGEQITLNFQGQQLVGVNVDKGAYDALIENQRVVETRGGLIVLAAGTANQLMRSVVRNTGRLTASSMVNNGGVIELVGNNVVNTGKVAVNTKAADATAGRVTVTANTVTQAGKVSADGKGARSNGGRVTIAADDITLATGSITTAKGRANGGLVNVGTTEVTYNADANGVRSNIVARNLAQTVIVQVGATVDVSSTERGNGGEINIWSTRQTTVAGTLIATGGRFGGNGGSIETSSVGVLSILQTANVNVSARAGRAGSWMLDPENLVVDAGLASAISSALGSANVTVAVSGNLTIAEGVSISSSSSSGTTLTLLATDTITNNGSVSTAALNISSASVNLAAGSTTTSNQTYISAQNVDVNGIVSGGAAGTLANGTVTTVVSLSGAGGAAAGSASGSSSGSGSGSGSSSGSGSGSGSNSGSGSTGGSNGSTGGGARSGSGTTGGTNTGTGTGTGTGTGTGTGTGTGTGTGTGTGTGTGT
;
A
#
# COMPACT_ATOMS: atom_id res chain seq x y z
N MET A 1 16.46 29.17 52.46
CA MET A 1 17.63 30.06 52.21
C MET A 1 17.56 30.56 50.79
N MET A 2 17.44 31.86 50.69
CA MET A 2 17.81 32.82 49.62
C MET A 2 17.29 32.51 48.20
N ARG A 3 16.23 33.20 47.73
CA ARG A 3 16.03 34.61 47.30
C ARG A 3 16.95 35.04 46.15
N ARG A 4 16.36 35.33 44.94
CA ARG A 4 16.15 36.63 44.25
C ARG A 4 15.72 36.33 42.81
N LEU A 5 14.55 36.66 42.28
CA LEU A 5 14.01 37.95 41.83
C LEU A 5 14.95 38.79 40.94
N ILE A 6 14.48 39.11 39.77
CA ILE A 6 14.58 40.36 38.95
C ILE A 6 14.30 39.97 37.48
N SER A 7 13.52 40.49 36.67
CA SER A 7 12.70 41.69 36.46
C SER A 7 12.22 41.64 35.00
N SER A 8 11.00 42.05 34.80
CA SER A 8 10.32 42.33 33.55
C SER A 8 11.05 43.42 32.71
N LEU A 9 11.11 43.22 31.39
CA LEU A 9 11.20 44.34 30.43
C LEU A 9 10.31 44.07 29.24
N LEU A 10 9.25 44.88 29.13
CA LEU A 10 8.42 45.04 27.93
C LEU A 10 9.31 45.58 26.77
N PHE A 11 9.23 44.95 25.61
CA PHE A 11 9.49 45.60 24.34
C PHE A 11 8.37 45.28 23.35
N ALA A 12 7.52 46.26 23.14
CA ALA A 12 6.61 46.29 22.01
C ALA A 12 7.42 46.63 20.77
N GLN A 13 7.47 45.75 19.79
CA GLN A 13 7.90 46.11 18.42
C GLN A 13 6.80 45.72 17.44
N ALA A 14 6.35 46.72 16.75
CA ALA A 14 5.43 46.63 15.64
C ALA A 14 6.01 45.77 14.50
N PHE A 15 5.33 44.68 14.15
CA PHE A 15 5.61 43.90 12.94
C PHE A 15 4.99 44.61 11.73
N SER A 16 5.83 45.26 10.96
CA SER A 16 5.54 45.70 9.59
C SER A 16 5.37 44.47 8.70
N LEU A 17 4.19 44.36 8.10
CA LEU A 17 3.83 43.28 7.16
C LEU A 17 4.62 43.49 5.85
N CYS A 18 5.75 42.83 5.71
CA CYS A 18 6.46 42.71 4.45
C CYS A 18 6.06 41.37 3.82
N ALA A 19 5.26 41.43 2.75
CA ALA A 19 4.93 40.26 1.93
C ALA A 19 6.22 39.77 1.25
N ALA A 20 6.91 38.85 1.89
CA ALA A 20 7.98 38.09 1.28
C ALA A 20 7.37 36.98 0.43
N THR A 21 7.36 37.18 -0.89
CA THR A 21 7.23 36.08 -1.84
C THR A 21 8.41 35.14 -1.61
N SER A 22 8.18 34.09 -0.86
CA SER A 22 9.14 32.99 -0.74
C SER A 22 9.25 32.28 -2.08
N VAL A 23 10.21 32.71 -2.89
CA VAL A 23 10.74 31.90 -3.98
C VAL A 23 11.32 30.65 -3.29
N TRP A 24 10.64 29.54 -3.35
CA TRP A 24 11.19 28.25 -2.98
C TRP A 24 12.39 27.98 -3.88
N ALA A 25 13.59 28.25 -3.39
CA ALA A 25 14.78 27.69 -3.98
C ALA A 25 14.60 26.17 -3.99
N ALA A 26 14.76 25.57 -5.15
CA ALA A 26 14.87 24.11 -5.25
C ALA A 26 15.84 23.64 -4.16
N PRO A 27 15.53 22.54 -3.43
CA PRO A 27 16.46 22.02 -2.45
C PRO A 27 17.82 21.90 -3.13
N PRO A 28 18.93 22.30 -2.47
CA PRO A 28 20.25 22.23 -3.08
C PRO A 28 20.36 20.81 -3.60
N SER A 29 20.63 20.67 -4.89
CA SER A 29 20.98 19.39 -5.48
C SER A 29 22.02 18.80 -4.53
N LEU A 30 21.66 17.66 -3.88
CA LEU A 30 22.63 16.91 -3.09
C LEU A 30 23.94 16.94 -3.88
N PRO A 31 25.07 17.30 -3.27
CA PRO A 31 26.32 17.27 -3.98
C PRO A 31 26.36 15.89 -4.61
N ARG A 32 26.36 15.86 -5.93
CA ARG A 32 26.55 14.65 -6.71
C ARG A 32 27.73 14.01 -6.03
N ALA A 33 27.46 12.91 -5.27
CA ALA A 33 28.51 12.20 -4.55
C ALA A 33 29.62 12.11 -5.55
N GLY A 34 30.70 12.86 -5.29
CA GLY A 34 31.77 12.99 -6.25
C GLY A 34 32.03 11.56 -6.60
N ALA A 35 31.97 11.23 -7.87
CA ALA A 35 32.32 9.92 -8.33
C ALA A 35 33.63 9.64 -7.61
N ALA A 36 33.56 8.83 -6.53
CA ALA A 36 34.73 8.16 -6.04
C ALA A 36 35.23 7.56 -7.31
N GLY A 37 36.31 8.13 -7.85
CA GLY A 37 36.76 7.76 -9.17
C GLY A 37 36.73 6.26 -9.19
N SER A 38 35.79 5.65 -9.89
CA SER A 38 35.85 4.25 -10.17
C SER A 38 37.19 4.18 -10.87
N MET A 39 38.24 3.74 -10.17
CA MET A 39 39.36 3.20 -10.82
C MET A 39 38.74 2.20 -11.77
N SER A 40 38.66 2.56 -13.05
CA SER A 40 38.23 1.63 -14.08
C SER A 40 39.12 0.43 -13.86
N ALA A 41 38.59 -0.60 -13.21
CA ALA A 41 39.28 -1.87 -13.12
C ALA A 41 39.65 -2.16 -14.57
N LEU A 42 40.94 -2.33 -14.84
CA LEU A 42 41.42 -2.75 -16.13
C LEU A 42 40.46 -3.84 -16.61
N PRO A 43 39.92 -3.77 -17.83
CA PRO A 43 38.99 -4.77 -18.31
C PRO A 43 39.65 -6.13 -18.05
N ALA A 44 38.95 -7.01 -17.32
CA ALA A 44 39.44 -8.36 -17.07
C ALA A 44 39.88 -8.96 -18.39
N PRO A 45 41.06 -9.62 -18.47
CA PRO A 45 41.56 -10.17 -19.72
C PRO A 45 40.45 -11.00 -20.35
N ALA A 46 40.20 -10.74 -21.66
CA ALA A 46 39.13 -11.43 -22.37
C ALA A 46 39.37 -12.93 -22.31
N VAL A 47 38.41 -13.69 -21.86
CA VAL A 47 38.46 -15.14 -21.82
C VAL A 47 38.60 -15.66 -23.27
N ALA A 48 39.48 -16.65 -23.50
CA ALA A 48 39.61 -17.26 -24.80
C ALA A 48 38.26 -17.81 -25.29
N SER A 49 37.96 -17.64 -26.59
CA SER A 49 36.63 -18.00 -27.14
C SER A 49 36.24 -19.47 -26.95
N ASN A 50 37.24 -20.35 -26.82
CA ASN A 50 37.07 -21.79 -26.60
C ASN A 50 37.38 -22.24 -25.16
N ALA A 51 37.55 -21.29 -24.22
CA ALA A 51 37.87 -21.64 -22.84
C ALA A 51 36.80 -22.54 -22.23
N LEU A 52 37.27 -23.52 -21.47
CA LEU A 52 36.44 -24.43 -20.69
C LEU A 52 36.94 -24.47 -19.23
N PRO A 53 36.12 -24.88 -18.27
CA PRO A 53 36.56 -25.10 -16.89
C PRO A 53 37.77 -26.00 -16.79
N THR A 54 38.72 -25.72 -15.88
CA THR A 54 40.00 -26.43 -15.79
C THR A 54 40.12 -27.17 -14.47
N ASN A 55 40.86 -28.33 -14.55
CA ASN A 55 41.24 -29.16 -13.39
C ASN A 55 40.06 -29.53 -12.48
N GLY A 56 38.95 -29.99 -13.08
CA GLY A 56 37.77 -30.45 -12.34
C GLY A 56 38.05 -31.71 -11.53
N GLN A 57 37.81 -31.66 -10.23
CA GLN A 57 37.92 -32.78 -9.30
C GLN A 57 36.57 -32.99 -8.57
N VAL A 58 36.02 -34.18 -8.70
CA VAL A 58 34.83 -34.57 -7.95
C VAL A 58 35.25 -34.90 -6.52
N VAL A 59 34.82 -34.08 -5.54
CA VAL A 59 35.21 -34.23 -4.13
C VAL A 59 34.08 -34.81 -3.26
N ALA A 60 32.85 -34.76 -3.72
CA ALA A 60 31.70 -35.41 -3.06
C ALA A 60 30.66 -35.81 -4.11
N GLY A 61 29.93 -36.90 -3.84
CA GLY A 61 29.00 -37.50 -4.80
C GLY A 61 29.75 -38.27 -5.92
N GLN A 62 29.04 -38.49 -7.03
CA GLN A 62 29.58 -39.24 -8.19
C GLN A 62 29.29 -38.50 -9.49
N ALA A 63 30.35 -38.18 -10.22
CA ALA A 63 30.26 -37.61 -11.55
C ALA A 63 31.50 -37.97 -12.38
N THR A 64 31.37 -37.92 -13.70
CA THR A 64 32.49 -38.03 -14.66
C THR A 64 32.58 -36.77 -15.48
N ILE A 65 33.80 -36.33 -15.75
CA ILE A 65 34.09 -35.13 -16.55
C ILE A 65 34.75 -35.57 -17.84
N SER A 66 34.22 -35.12 -18.96
CA SER A 66 34.77 -35.39 -20.28
C SER A 66 34.74 -34.15 -21.16
N GLN A 67 35.69 -34.04 -22.08
CA GLN A 67 35.77 -32.93 -23.02
C GLN A 67 35.87 -33.47 -24.46
N LYS A 68 35.08 -32.84 -25.34
CA LYS A 68 35.19 -33.08 -26.80
C LYS A 68 35.12 -31.73 -27.51
N GLY A 69 36.24 -31.30 -28.08
CA GLY A 69 36.39 -29.99 -28.69
C GLY A 69 36.07 -28.87 -27.69
N ASN A 70 35.14 -27.99 -28.05
CA ASN A 70 34.71 -26.86 -27.23
C ASN A 70 33.54 -27.21 -26.28
N THR A 71 33.27 -28.52 -26.11
CA THR A 71 32.19 -28.97 -25.23
C THR A 71 32.76 -29.79 -24.09
N MET A 72 32.45 -29.36 -22.86
CA MET A 72 32.67 -30.13 -21.64
C MET A 72 31.37 -30.77 -21.21
N THR A 73 31.42 -32.03 -20.80
CA THR A 73 30.27 -32.75 -20.24
C THR A 73 30.60 -33.22 -18.82
N VAL A 74 29.82 -32.81 -17.87
CA VAL A 74 29.82 -33.36 -16.50
C VAL A 74 28.61 -34.28 -16.39
N LYS A 75 28.86 -35.60 -16.35
CA LYS A 75 27.80 -36.62 -16.19
C LYS A 75 27.76 -37.06 -14.72
N GLN A 76 26.80 -36.58 -13.99
CA GLN A 76 26.51 -36.90 -12.58
C GLN A 76 25.61 -38.12 -12.49
N THR A 77 25.89 -39.02 -11.54
CA THR A 77 25.10 -40.24 -11.28
C THR A 77 24.48 -40.27 -9.88
N SER A 78 25.03 -39.49 -8.93
CA SER A 78 24.41 -39.24 -7.61
C SER A 78 23.41 -38.07 -7.66
N ASP A 79 22.51 -37.98 -6.68
CA ASP A 79 21.56 -36.85 -6.62
C ASP A 79 22.27 -35.49 -6.39
N ARG A 80 23.38 -35.51 -5.64
CA ARG A 80 24.22 -34.32 -5.44
C ARG A 80 25.67 -34.66 -5.74
N ALA A 81 26.41 -33.68 -6.27
CA ALA A 81 27.85 -33.79 -6.48
C ALA A 81 28.53 -32.44 -6.27
N VAL A 82 29.72 -32.46 -5.70
CA VAL A 82 30.63 -31.30 -5.58
C VAL A 82 31.83 -31.51 -6.48
N VAL A 83 32.05 -30.53 -7.33
CA VAL A 83 33.22 -30.49 -8.22
C VAL A 83 34.01 -29.23 -7.91
N ASN A 84 35.29 -29.42 -7.51
CA ASN A 84 36.23 -28.31 -7.35
C ASN A 84 36.93 -28.07 -8.68
N TRP A 85 37.04 -26.81 -9.09
CA TRP A 85 37.66 -26.35 -10.31
C TRP A 85 38.76 -25.36 -9.99
N ASN A 86 39.83 -25.34 -10.78
CA ASN A 86 40.81 -24.25 -10.69
C ASN A 86 40.27 -22.97 -11.36
N SER A 87 39.60 -23.09 -12.52
CA SER A 87 38.81 -22.00 -13.12
C SER A 87 37.49 -22.56 -13.65
N PHE A 88 36.43 -21.73 -13.64
CA PHE A 88 35.15 -22.07 -14.27
C PHE A 88 34.79 -20.98 -15.28
N ASP A 89 35.58 -20.97 -16.38
CA ASP A 89 35.39 -20.07 -17.50
C ASP A 89 34.74 -20.81 -18.67
N VAL A 90 33.85 -20.12 -19.40
CA VAL A 90 33.18 -20.66 -20.59
C VAL A 90 33.28 -19.63 -21.70
N GLY A 91 34.14 -19.87 -22.68
CA GLY A 91 34.37 -18.98 -23.82
C GLY A 91 33.12 -18.88 -24.72
N SER A 92 33.09 -17.87 -25.57
CA SER A 92 31.91 -17.57 -26.41
C SER A 92 31.53 -18.69 -27.38
N ASN A 93 32.48 -19.52 -27.78
CA ASN A 93 32.26 -20.69 -28.62
C ASN A 93 32.19 -22.00 -27.80
N ALA A 94 32.32 -21.92 -26.48
CA ALA A 94 32.39 -23.09 -25.63
C ALA A 94 31.01 -23.40 -24.99
N ARG A 95 30.89 -24.66 -24.60
CA ARG A 95 29.67 -25.15 -23.95
C ARG A 95 29.99 -26.09 -22.78
N VAL A 96 29.29 -25.94 -21.69
CA VAL A 96 29.27 -26.89 -20.56
C VAL A 96 27.92 -27.55 -20.49
N ASN A 97 27.85 -28.86 -20.59
CA ASN A 97 26.64 -29.65 -20.41
C ASN A 97 26.76 -30.43 -19.11
N ILE A 98 25.80 -30.24 -18.20
CA ILE A 98 25.70 -30.97 -16.93
C ILE A 98 24.52 -31.91 -17.01
N GLN A 99 24.81 -33.20 -17.09
CA GLN A 99 23.81 -34.26 -17.17
C GLN A 99 23.59 -34.84 -15.77
N GLN A 100 22.42 -34.72 -15.25
CA GLN A 100 22.05 -35.07 -13.88
C GLN A 100 20.95 -36.12 -13.86
N PRO A 101 20.82 -36.94 -12.79
CA PRO A 101 19.78 -37.98 -12.70
C PRO A 101 18.36 -37.43 -12.80
N SER A 102 18.09 -36.23 -12.26
CA SER A 102 16.77 -35.63 -12.24
C SER A 102 16.87 -34.09 -12.33
N ASN A 103 15.70 -33.42 -12.47
CA ASN A 103 15.58 -31.96 -12.41
C ASN A 103 15.83 -31.39 -10.99
N THR A 104 15.75 -32.23 -9.96
CA THR A 104 16.04 -31.84 -8.57
C THR A 104 17.48 -32.13 -8.15
N SER A 105 18.20 -32.95 -8.91
CA SER A 105 19.61 -33.22 -8.68
C SER A 105 20.44 -31.96 -8.79
N ALA A 106 21.49 -31.80 -7.98
CA ALA A 106 22.25 -30.58 -7.88
C ALA A 106 23.77 -30.80 -8.03
N THR A 107 24.43 -29.95 -8.79
CA THR A 107 25.89 -29.93 -8.93
C THR A 107 26.46 -28.62 -8.38
N LEU A 108 27.30 -28.68 -7.37
CA LEU A 108 28.09 -27.55 -6.87
C LEU A 108 29.43 -27.49 -7.66
N ASN A 109 29.57 -26.47 -8.48
CA ASN A 109 30.82 -26.14 -9.18
C ASN A 109 31.51 -25.05 -8.35
N ARG A 110 32.48 -25.46 -7.53
CA ARG A 110 33.24 -24.57 -6.66
C ARG A 110 34.57 -24.25 -7.30
N VAL A 111 34.85 -22.95 -7.45
CA VAL A 111 36.15 -22.47 -7.97
C VAL A 111 37.10 -22.24 -6.80
N THR A 112 38.29 -22.89 -6.88
CA THR A 112 39.32 -22.80 -5.86
C THR A 112 40.50 -21.93 -6.28
N GLY A 113 40.57 -21.55 -7.57
CA GLY A 113 41.62 -20.65 -8.09
C GLY A 113 41.33 -19.19 -7.74
N ALA A 114 42.27 -18.32 -8.05
CA ALA A 114 42.26 -16.91 -7.66
C ALA A 114 41.52 -15.97 -8.65
N SER A 115 41.05 -16.46 -9.78
CA SER A 115 40.39 -15.64 -10.80
C SER A 115 38.87 -15.72 -10.72
N ALA A 116 38.20 -14.61 -11.03
CA ALA A 116 36.76 -14.60 -11.21
C ALA A 116 36.32 -15.45 -12.41
N SER A 117 35.15 -16.07 -12.33
CA SER A 117 34.57 -16.83 -13.44
C SER A 117 33.99 -15.91 -14.51
N GLN A 118 34.40 -16.14 -15.77
CA GLN A 118 33.91 -15.44 -16.95
C GLN A 118 33.13 -16.40 -17.84
N ILE A 119 31.85 -16.25 -17.95
CA ILE A 119 30.96 -17.12 -18.73
C ILE A 119 30.41 -16.31 -19.88
N GLU A 120 30.98 -16.52 -21.09
CA GLU A 120 30.57 -15.88 -22.34
C GLU A 120 29.79 -16.83 -23.26
N GLY A 121 29.87 -18.15 -23.00
CA GLY A 121 29.26 -19.21 -23.79
C GLY A 121 28.02 -19.83 -23.11
N ALA A 122 27.78 -21.11 -23.41
CA ALA A 122 26.56 -21.78 -22.97
C ALA A 122 26.80 -22.74 -21.79
N ILE A 123 25.89 -22.74 -20.84
CA ILE A 123 25.75 -23.76 -19.78
C ILE A 123 24.34 -24.36 -19.88
N ASN A 124 24.28 -25.67 -20.09
CA ASN A 124 23.01 -26.40 -20.15
C ASN A 124 22.98 -27.48 -19.09
N ALA A 125 21.87 -27.57 -18.35
CA ALA A 125 21.66 -28.62 -17.37
C ALA A 125 20.20 -29.04 -17.33
N ASN A 126 19.94 -30.29 -17.03
CA ASN A 126 18.60 -30.78 -16.75
C ASN A 126 18.23 -30.68 -15.27
N GLY A 127 19.18 -30.45 -14.37
CA GLY A 127 18.99 -30.28 -12.94
C GLY A 127 19.48 -28.88 -12.47
N ARG A 128 19.85 -28.80 -11.20
CA ARG A 128 20.26 -27.56 -10.52
C ARG A 128 21.75 -27.34 -10.63
N VAL A 129 22.15 -26.15 -11.03
CA VAL A 129 23.54 -25.75 -11.19
C VAL A 129 23.89 -24.69 -10.16
N VAL A 130 24.91 -24.95 -9.37
CA VAL A 130 25.50 -23.99 -8.45
C VAL A 130 26.90 -23.64 -8.93
N ILE A 131 27.22 -22.36 -9.07
CA ILE A 131 28.54 -21.82 -9.35
C ILE A 131 28.96 -20.95 -8.18
N SER A 132 29.98 -21.40 -7.44
CA SER A 132 30.53 -20.69 -6.29
C SER A 132 31.96 -20.26 -6.58
N ASN A 133 32.21 -18.94 -6.58
CA ASN A 133 33.53 -18.36 -6.76
C ASN A 133 33.70 -17.08 -5.93
N ALA A 134 34.50 -17.15 -4.88
CA ALA A 134 34.75 -16.01 -3.97
C ALA A 134 35.28 -14.75 -4.69
N ASN A 135 35.92 -14.92 -5.87
CA ASN A 135 36.45 -13.82 -6.66
C ASN A 135 35.44 -13.18 -7.61
N GLY A 136 34.23 -13.76 -7.71
CA GLY A 136 33.12 -13.26 -8.53
C GLY A 136 32.72 -14.20 -9.67
N VAL A 137 31.49 -13.96 -10.17
CA VAL A 137 30.92 -14.68 -11.32
C VAL A 137 30.30 -13.66 -12.28
N THR A 138 30.78 -13.62 -13.51
CA THR A 138 30.26 -12.76 -14.57
C THR A 138 29.69 -13.60 -15.70
N PHE A 139 28.39 -13.44 -15.96
CA PHE A 139 27.77 -13.91 -17.21
C PHE A 139 27.82 -12.77 -18.22
N GLY A 140 28.65 -12.91 -19.24
CA GLY A 140 28.88 -11.90 -20.27
C GLY A 140 27.68 -11.78 -21.23
N LYS A 141 27.76 -10.84 -22.17
CA LYS A 141 26.62 -10.53 -23.07
C LYS A 141 26.18 -11.71 -23.94
N GLY A 142 27.12 -12.63 -24.29
CA GLY A 142 26.83 -13.83 -25.05
C GLY A 142 26.37 -15.02 -24.22
N ALA A 143 26.47 -14.94 -22.91
CA ALA A 143 26.18 -16.05 -22.03
C ALA A 143 24.71 -16.51 -22.13
N GLN A 144 24.55 -17.83 -22.23
CA GLN A 144 23.25 -18.49 -22.21
C GLN A 144 23.29 -19.62 -21.18
N VAL A 145 22.56 -19.47 -20.09
CA VAL A 145 22.43 -20.48 -19.05
C VAL A 145 21.00 -21.00 -19.07
N ASP A 146 20.87 -22.32 -19.26
CA ASP A 146 19.57 -23.01 -19.26
C ASP A 146 19.66 -24.22 -18.32
N ALA A 147 18.90 -24.18 -17.22
CA ALA A 147 18.93 -25.21 -16.18
C ALA A 147 17.58 -25.32 -15.46
N ALA A 148 17.38 -26.39 -14.67
CA ALA A 148 16.23 -26.48 -13.80
C ALA A 148 16.26 -25.41 -12.72
N ALA A 149 17.42 -25.13 -12.12
CA ALA A 149 17.67 -23.98 -11.27
C ALA A 149 19.14 -23.54 -11.36
N VAL A 150 19.38 -22.25 -11.03
CA VAL A 150 20.73 -21.66 -11.08
C VAL A 150 21.00 -20.92 -9.76
N VAL A 151 22.13 -21.23 -9.13
CA VAL A 151 22.70 -20.42 -8.05
C VAL A 151 24.06 -19.92 -8.51
N ALA A 152 24.28 -18.62 -8.52
CA ALA A 152 25.60 -18.02 -8.71
C ALA A 152 25.95 -17.21 -7.47
N THR A 153 27.10 -17.50 -6.87
CA THR A 153 27.44 -16.92 -5.56
C THR A 153 28.94 -16.69 -5.38
N THR A 154 29.28 -15.68 -4.60
CA THR A 154 30.63 -15.47 -4.06
C THR A 154 30.81 -16.09 -2.67
N MET A 155 29.78 -16.73 -2.15
CA MET A 155 29.77 -17.44 -0.89
C MET A 155 30.06 -18.92 -1.10
N ASN A 156 30.32 -19.60 0.00
CA ASN A 156 30.61 -21.03 0.00
C ASN A 156 29.63 -21.78 0.96
N GLN A 157 29.63 -23.08 0.79
CA GLN A 157 28.94 -24.04 1.64
C GLN A 157 29.88 -25.24 1.81
N SER A 158 29.92 -25.88 2.97
CA SER A 158 30.71 -27.10 3.15
C SER A 158 30.19 -28.23 2.25
N ASP A 159 31.06 -29.19 1.90
CA ASP A 159 30.62 -30.35 1.11
C ASP A 159 29.53 -31.12 1.80
N GLN A 160 29.65 -31.32 3.13
CA GLN A 160 28.66 -32.00 3.93
C GLN A 160 27.30 -31.25 3.90
N ASP A 161 27.30 -29.95 4.14
CA ASP A 161 26.04 -29.15 4.14
C ASP A 161 25.38 -29.17 2.76
N PHE A 162 26.17 -29.11 1.68
CA PHE A 162 25.63 -29.22 0.33
C PHE A 162 25.06 -30.61 0.07
N MET A 163 25.74 -31.67 0.46
CA MET A 163 25.26 -33.04 0.30
C MET A 163 24.01 -33.32 1.14
N ASP A 164 23.91 -32.73 2.34
CA ASP A 164 22.74 -32.79 3.22
C ASP A 164 21.56 -31.91 2.73
N GLY A 165 21.75 -31.11 1.70
CA GLY A 165 20.71 -30.26 1.14
C GLY A 165 20.41 -29.01 1.94
N LYS A 166 21.32 -28.54 2.78
CA LYS A 166 21.19 -27.25 3.46
C LYS A 166 21.24 -26.11 2.45
N ASN A 167 20.61 -25.01 2.81
CA ASN A 167 20.40 -23.90 1.88
C ASN A 167 20.98 -22.56 2.41
N THR A 168 21.89 -22.64 3.38
CA THR A 168 22.62 -21.50 3.95
C THR A 168 23.98 -21.36 3.27
N TRP A 169 24.25 -20.17 2.75
CA TRP A 169 25.48 -19.79 2.08
C TRP A 169 26.22 -18.78 2.94
N THR A 170 27.50 -18.98 3.17
CA THR A 170 28.31 -18.11 4.04
C THR A 170 29.63 -17.78 3.36
N GLY A 171 30.04 -16.53 3.46
CA GLY A 171 31.32 -16.08 2.95
C GLY A 171 31.44 -14.56 2.92
N ASN A 172 32.66 -14.10 2.94
CA ASN A 172 33.04 -12.70 2.86
C ASN A 172 33.80 -12.39 1.55
N GLY A 173 33.52 -13.15 0.49
CA GLY A 173 34.08 -12.91 -0.85
C GLY A 173 33.81 -11.48 -1.28
N LYS A 174 34.83 -10.81 -1.82
CA LYS A 174 34.73 -9.42 -2.30
C LYS A 174 34.28 -9.33 -3.76
N GLY A 175 34.12 -10.46 -4.42
CA GLY A 175 33.67 -10.52 -5.81
C GLY A 175 32.21 -10.14 -5.95
N ALA A 176 31.81 -9.78 -7.17
CA ALA A 176 30.44 -9.51 -7.54
C ALA A 176 29.83 -10.67 -8.36
N VAL A 177 28.50 -10.78 -8.33
CA VAL A 177 27.75 -11.57 -9.30
C VAL A 177 27.10 -10.63 -10.30
N ILE A 178 27.54 -10.71 -11.57
CA ILE A 178 27.08 -9.81 -12.64
C ILE A 178 26.49 -10.62 -13.78
N ASN A 179 25.24 -10.35 -14.12
CA ASN A 179 24.59 -10.94 -15.28
C ASN A 179 24.42 -9.90 -16.40
N LYS A 180 25.09 -10.09 -17.54
CA LYS A 180 24.90 -9.32 -18.78
C LYS A 180 24.25 -10.17 -19.89
N GLY A 181 24.18 -11.49 -19.67
CA GLY A 181 23.65 -12.47 -20.61
C GLY A 181 22.18 -12.83 -20.33
N THR A 182 21.85 -14.08 -20.61
CA THR A 182 20.53 -14.64 -20.37
C THR A 182 20.62 -15.86 -19.46
N ILE A 183 19.99 -15.81 -18.31
CA ILE A 183 19.79 -16.93 -17.41
C ILE A 183 18.34 -17.34 -17.51
N ARG A 184 18.07 -18.59 -17.91
CA ARG A 184 16.73 -19.15 -18.06
C ARG A 184 16.54 -20.37 -17.19
N VAL A 185 15.37 -20.44 -16.57
CA VAL A 185 14.92 -21.61 -15.82
C VAL A 185 13.89 -22.39 -16.65
N ASN A 186 14.11 -23.69 -16.80
CA ASN A 186 13.29 -24.57 -17.63
C ASN A 186 12.41 -25.55 -16.81
N ASP A 187 12.42 -25.48 -15.49
CA ASP A 187 11.64 -26.35 -14.58
C ASP A 187 10.46 -25.63 -13.90
N VAL A 188 9.45 -26.39 -13.46
CA VAL A 188 8.24 -25.87 -12.84
C VAL A 188 8.47 -25.28 -11.44
N ASP A 189 9.39 -25.86 -10.66
CA ASP A 189 9.81 -25.35 -9.34
C ASP A 189 11.20 -24.71 -9.39
N GLY A 190 11.62 -24.34 -10.60
CA GLY A 190 12.95 -23.80 -10.85
C GLY A 190 13.12 -22.38 -10.32
N TYR A 191 14.34 -22.03 -10.01
CA TYR A 191 14.69 -20.73 -9.46
C TYR A 191 16.05 -20.23 -9.92
N VAL A 192 16.23 -18.91 -9.83
CA VAL A 192 17.54 -18.26 -9.96
C VAL A 192 17.86 -17.56 -8.65
N ALA A 193 19.03 -17.85 -8.06
CA ALA A 193 19.56 -17.16 -6.91
C ALA A 193 20.94 -16.57 -7.23
N LEU A 194 21.06 -15.25 -7.18
CA LEU A 194 22.31 -14.52 -7.35
C LEU A 194 22.67 -13.94 -5.97
N LEU A 195 23.76 -14.46 -5.36
CA LEU A 195 24.08 -14.22 -3.96
C LEU A 195 25.52 -13.70 -3.83
N ALA A 196 25.69 -12.42 -3.49
CA ALA A 196 27.00 -11.79 -3.27
C ALA A 196 26.80 -10.45 -2.53
N PRO A 197 27.85 -9.85 -1.93
CA PRO A 197 27.76 -8.47 -1.43
C PRO A 197 27.32 -7.50 -2.54
N GLU A 198 27.75 -7.72 -3.78
CA GLU A 198 27.33 -6.96 -4.95
C GLU A 198 26.72 -7.89 -6.00
N VAL A 199 25.44 -7.64 -6.36
CA VAL A 199 24.73 -8.34 -7.44
C VAL A 199 24.19 -7.31 -8.43
N ARG A 200 24.53 -7.47 -9.72
CA ARG A 200 24.03 -6.63 -10.81
C ARG A 200 23.40 -7.46 -11.91
N ASN A 201 22.20 -7.13 -12.29
CA ASN A 201 21.55 -7.68 -13.48
C ASN A 201 21.48 -6.62 -14.58
N GLU A 202 22.38 -6.72 -15.55
CA GLU A 202 22.42 -5.92 -16.77
C GLU A 202 21.89 -6.70 -17.98
N GLY A 203 21.40 -7.93 -17.75
CA GLY A 203 20.90 -8.87 -18.74
C GLY A 203 19.47 -9.33 -18.46
N TYR A 204 19.18 -10.57 -18.78
CA TYR A 204 17.88 -11.20 -18.64
C TYR A 204 17.93 -12.34 -17.63
N VAL A 205 17.03 -12.34 -16.67
CA VAL A 205 16.78 -13.46 -15.75
C VAL A 205 15.33 -13.88 -15.94
N LEU A 206 15.11 -15.08 -16.50
CA LEU A 206 13.81 -15.55 -16.96
C LEU A 206 13.44 -16.87 -16.27
N ALA A 207 12.59 -16.80 -15.26
CA ALA A 207 12.03 -17.94 -14.54
C ALA A 207 10.52 -18.00 -14.79
N THR A 208 10.13 -18.34 -16.02
CA THR A 208 8.77 -18.13 -16.54
C THR A 208 8.02 -19.42 -16.85
N LYS A 209 8.52 -20.58 -16.40
CA LYS A 209 7.90 -21.89 -16.67
C LYS A 209 6.58 -22.05 -15.92
N SER A 210 6.56 -21.67 -14.66
CA SER A 210 5.38 -21.79 -13.78
C SER A 210 5.27 -20.62 -12.78
N ARG A 211 4.18 -20.62 -12.02
CA ARG A 211 3.97 -19.69 -10.90
C ARG A 211 4.82 -20.01 -9.66
N ASN A 212 5.39 -21.20 -9.58
CA ASN A 212 6.26 -21.62 -8.48
C ASN A 212 7.71 -21.13 -8.69
N ASN A 213 8.00 -20.59 -9.88
CA ASN A 213 9.34 -20.09 -10.16
C ASN A 213 9.68 -18.85 -9.32
N ALA A 214 10.96 -18.75 -8.95
CA ALA A 214 11.44 -17.64 -8.15
C ALA A 214 12.76 -17.06 -8.72
N VAL A 215 12.97 -15.78 -8.49
CA VAL A 215 14.24 -15.11 -8.68
C VAL A 215 14.59 -14.36 -7.40
N VAL A 216 15.77 -14.65 -6.87
CA VAL A 216 16.33 -13.98 -5.70
C VAL A 216 17.66 -13.34 -6.12
N MET A 217 17.83 -12.07 -5.81
CA MET A 217 19.08 -11.34 -5.82
C MET A 217 19.33 -10.85 -4.41
N ALA A 218 20.32 -11.38 -3.72
CA ALA A 218 20.52 -11.08 -2.30
C ALA A 218 21.97 -10.74 -1.97
N GLY A 219 22.14 -9.70 -1.14
CA GLY A 219 23.43 -9.17 -0.69
C GLY A 219 23.64 -9.33 0.79
N GLY A 220 24.69 -10.04 1.18
CA GLY A 220 25.06 -10.30 2.57
C GLY A 220 26.34 -11.13 2.68
N GLU A 221 26.73 -11.47 3.89
CA GLU A 221 27.80 -12.42 4.22
C GLU A 221 27.28 -13.80 4.62
N GLN A 222 26.01 -13.89 5.04
CA GLN A 222 25.28 -15.13 5.25
C GLN A 222 23.87 -15.00 4.75
N ILE A 223 23.46 -15.91 3.87
CA ILE A 223 22.15 -15.90 3.22
C ILE A 223 21.55 -17.31 3.28
N THR A 224 20.32 -17.40 3.72
CA THR A 224 19.53 -18.64 3.73
C THR A 224 18.39 -18.54 2.73
N LEU A 225 18.34 -19.48 1.79
CA LEU A 225 17.24 -19.67 0.84
C LEU A 225 16.15 -20.52 1.51
N ASN A 226 14.92 -20.02 1.56
CA ASN A 226 13.80 -20.68 2.22
C ASN A 226 12.96 -21.47 1.21
N PHE A 227 12.83 -22.77 1.45
CA PHE A 227 12.07 -23.66 0.58
C PHE A 227 10.83 -24.21 1.27
N GLN A 228 9.77 -24.40 0.49
CA GLN A 228 8.62 -25.23 0.82
C GLN A 228 8.56 -26.38 -0.18
N GLY A 229 8.99 -27.57 0.27
CA GLY A 229 9.29 -28.67 -0.65
C GLY A 229 10.41 -28.29 -1.63
N GLN A 230 10.13 -28.28 -2.92
CA GLN A 230 11.09 -27.92 -3.96
C GLN A 230 11.00 -26.42 -4.37
N GLN A 231 9.94 -25.73 -3.97
CA GLN A 231 9.69 -24.35 -4.32
C GLN A 231 10.48 -23.37 -3.43
N LEU A 232 11.22 -22.47 -4.02
CA LEU A 232 11.82 -21.34 -3.31
C LEU A 232 10.74 -20.30 -2.97
N VAL A 233 10.52 -20.07 -1.68
CA VAL A 233 9.44 -19.20 -1.16
C VAL A 233 9.95 -17.91 -0.51
N GLY A 234 11.27 -17.76 -0.32
CA GLY A 234 11.83 -16.56 0.26
C GLY A 234 13.35 -16.65 0.47
N VAL A 235 13.91 -15.60 1.02
CA VAL A 235 15.32 -15.50 1.38
C VAL A 235 15.47 -14.73 2.69
N ASN A 236 16.39 -15.17 3.54
CA ASN A 236 16.84 -14.41 4.70
C ASN A 236 18.27 -13.97 4.47
N VAL A 237 18.57 -12.71 4.75
CA VAL A 237 19.94 -12.22 4.86
C VAL A 237 20.29 -12.27 6.35
N ASP A 238 20.89 -13.39 6.77
CA ASP A 238 21.17 -13.70 8.19
C ASP A 238 22.32 -12.84 8.73
N LYS A 239 23.28 -12.51 7.85
CA LYS A 239 24.36 -11.58 8.14
C LYS A 239 24.56 -10.66 6.94
N GLY A 240 24.40 -9.37 7.18
CA GLY A 240 24.60 -8.35 6.15
C GLY A 240 26.07 -8.16 5.80
N ALA A 241 26.33 -7.61 4.63
CA ALA A 241 27.66 -7.22 4.16
C ALA A 241 27.90 -5.72 4.37
N TYR A 242 29.16 -5.32 4.37
CA TYR A 242 29.53 -3.91 4.26
C TYR A 242 29.21 -3.43 2.85
N ASP A 243 28.47 -2.36 2.68
CA ASP A 243 28.08 -1.79 1.37
C ASP A 243 27.41 -2.78 0.39
N ALA A 244 26.40 -3.55 0.86
CA ALA A 244 25.66 -4.45 -0.02
C ALA A 244 24.91 -3.67 -1.12
N LEU A 245 25.12 -4.09 -2.39
CA LEU A 245 24.46 -3.50 -3.56
C LEU A 245 23.71 -4.55 -4.38
N ILE A 246 22.41 -4.40 -4.48
CA ILE A 246 21.57 -5.19 -5.39
C ILE A 246 20.99 -4.26 -6.45
N GLU A 247 21.37 -4.44 -7.69
CA GLU A 247 20.97 -3.58 -8.80
C GLU A 247 20.35 -4.37 -9.95
N ASN A 248 19.13 -3.99 -10.35
CA ASN A 248 18.54 -4.47 -11.60
C ASN A 248 18.44 -3.32 -12.60
N GLN A 249 19.19 -3.45 -13.70
CA GLN A 249 19.21 -2.46 -14.78
C GLN A 249 18.40 -2.93 -16.00
N ARG A 250 18.05 -4.24 -16.10
CA ARG A 250 17.38 -4.74 -17.28
C ARG A 250 16.12 -5.54 -16.94
N VAL A 251 16.10 -6.85 -17.11
CA VAL A 251 14.87 -7.63 -16.99
C VAL A 251 15.03 -8.79 -16.02
N VAL A 252 14.15 -8.82 -15.03
CA VAL A 252 13.88 -10.01 -14.20
C VAL A 252 12.39 -10.33 -14.36
N GLU A 253 12.10 -11.57 -14.76
CA GLU A 253 10.73 -11.98 -15.08
C GLU A 253 10.38 -13.36 -14.52
N THR A 254 9.24 -13.44 -13.83
CA THR A 254 8.58 -14.67 -13.45
C THR A 254 7.13 -14.68 -13.97
N ARG A 255 6.52 -15.87 -14.10
CA ARG A 255 5.11 -16.02 -14.51
C ARG A 255 4.18 -16.12 -13.30
N GLY A 256 3.99 -15.02 -12.60
CA GLY A 256 3.18 -15.00 -11.37
C GLY A 256 3.89 -15.65 -10.17
N GLY A 257 5.21 -15.78 -10.24
CA GLY A 257 6.05 -16.31 -9.17
C GLY A 257 6.60 -15.24 -8.25
N LEU A 258 7.71 -15.56 -7.59
CA LEU A 258 8.37 -14.71 -6.60
C LEU A 258 9.58 -13.98 -7.21
N ILE A 259 9.74 -12.70 -6.94
CA ILE A 259 10.98 -11.94 -7.15
C ILE A 259 11.34 -11.26 -5.83
N VAL A 260 12.55 -11.50 -5.33
CA VAL A 260 13.08 -10.84 -4.14
C VAL A 260 14.41 -10.18 -4.48
N LEU A 261 14.51 -8.89 -4.19
CA LEU A 261 15.76 -8.16 -4.15
C LEU A 261 15.99 -7.75 -2.70
N ALA A 262 17.02 -8.33 -2.05
CA ALA A 262 17.28 -8.12 -0.64
C ALA A 262 18.74 -7.75 -0.40
N ALA A 263 18.99 -6.62 0.23
CA ALA A 263 20.32 -6.21 0.64
C ALA A 263 20.36 -5.99 2.16
N GLY A 264 21.08 -6.84 2.87
CA GLY A 264 21.28 -6.73 4.34
C GLY A 264 22.59 -6.02 4.66
N THR A 265 22.60 -5.24 5.75
CA THR A 265 23.82 -4.66 6.30
C THR A 265 24.16 -5.28 7.65
N ALA A 266 25.47 -5.37 7.93
CA ALA A 266 25.97 -5.85 9.22
C ALA A 266 25.64 -4.88 10.39
N ASN A 267 25.31 -3.62 10.09
CA ASN A 267 25.05 -2.57 11.07
C ASN A 267 24.17 -1.49 10.42
N GLN A 268 23.27 -0.85 11.19
CA GLN A 268 22.39 0.23 10.71
C GLN A 268 23.13 1.47 10.16
N LEU A 269 24.39 1.65 10.51
CA LEU A 269 25.24 2.73 9.99
C LEU A 269 25.84 2.42 8.60
N MET A 270 25.70 1.19 8.12
CA MET A 270 26.23 0.76 6.83
C MET A 270 25.19 0.87 5.75
N ARG A 271 25.62 1.14 4.52
CA ARG A 271 24.72 1.34 3.38
C ARG A 271 24.41 0.03 2.69
N SER A 272 23.16 -0.41 2.71
CA SER A 272 22.68 -1.38 1.73
C SER A 272 21.73 -0.69 0.76
N VAL A 273 21.93 -0.95 -0.53
CA VAL A 273 21.16 -0.32 -1.60
C VAL A 273 20.52 -1.38 -2.46
N VAL A 274 19.20 -1.30 -2.60
CA VAL A 274 18.44 -2.00 -3.63
C VAL A 274 18.03 -0.97 -4.67
N ARG A 275 18.52 -1.10 -5.90
CA ARG A 275 18.21 -0.20 -7.01
C ARG A 275 17.56 -0.95 -8.17
N ASN A 276 16.40 -0.47 -8.59
CA ASN A 276 15.78 -0.94 -9.82
C ASN A 276 15.62 0.21 -10.82
N THR A 277 16.37 0.17 -11.89
CA THR A 277 16.24 1.05 -13.04
C THR A 277 15.63 0.32 -14.24
N GLY A 278 15.61 -1.00 -14.19
CA GLY A 278 15.10 -1.89 -15.21
C GLY A 278 13.64 -2.32 -14.97
N ARG A 279 13.36 -3.57 -15.32
CA ARG A 279 12.01 -4.15 -15.20
C ARG A 279 12.01 -5.41 -14.33
N LEU A 280 11.21 -5.38 -13.29
CA LEU A 280 10.83 -6.54 -12.48
C LEU A 280 9.38 -6.91 -12.82
N THR A 281 9.14 -8.13 -13.25
CA THR A 281 7.79 -8.56 -13.65
C THR A 281 7.48 -9.94 -13.10
N ALA A 282 6.51 -10.01 -12.19
CA ALA A 282 5.92 -11.26 -11.70
C ALA A 282 4.42 -11.30 -12.06
N SER A 283 4.09 -10.95 -13.30
CA SER A 283 2.71 -10.87 -13.79
C SER A 283 2.16 -12.25 -14.14
N SER A 284 0.89 -12.50 -13.81
CA SER A 284 0.23 -13.79 -13.99
C SER A 284 -0.78 -13.78 -15.13
N MET A 285 -0.98 -14.95 -15.76
CA MET A 285 -2.10 -15.25 -16.67
C MET A 285 -3.10 -16.23 -16.02
N VAL A 286 -2.90 -16.60 -14.77
CA VAL A 286 -3.76 -17.49 -13.97
C VAL A 286 -4.12 -16.82 -12.66
N ASN A 287 -5.07 -17.38 -11.92
CA ASN A 287 -5.48 -16.87 -10.61
C ASN A 287 -4.28 -16.75 -9.66
N ASN A 288 -4.23 -15.68 -8.87
CA ASN A 288 -3.18 -15.21 -8.00
C ASN A 288 -1.99 -14.60 -8.74
N GLY A 289 -1.83 -13.30 -8.61
CA GLY A 289 -0.67 -12.55 -9.11
C GLY A 289 0.61 -12.94 -8.36
N GLY A 290 1.75 -12.61 -8.96
CA GLY A 290 3.06 -12.87 -8.35
C GLY A 290 3.37 -11.95 -7.16
N VAL A 291 4.52 -12.19 -6.59
CA VAL A 291 5.02 -11.41 -5.45
C VAL A 291 6.37 -10.79 -5.84
N ILE A 292 6.53 -9.50 -5.55
CA ILE A 292 7.82 -8.81 -5.65
C ILE A 292 8.13 -8.17 -4.30
N GLU A 293 9.30 -8.46 -3.76
CA GLU A 293 9.79 -7.91 -2.50
C GLU A 293 11.11 -7.18 -2.72
N LEU A 294 11.20 -5.95 -2.25
CA LEU A 294 12.40 -5.12 -2.26
C LEU A 294 12.74 -4.79 -0.81
N VAL A 295 13.88 -5.26 -0.33
CA VAL A 295 14.27 -5.15 1.09
C VAL A 295 15.70 -4.61 1.20
N GLY A 296 15.90 -3.51 1.92
CA GLY A 296 17.23 -2.91 2.10
C GLY A 296 17.18 -1.67 2.98
N ASN A 297 18.34 -1.07 3.30
CA ASN A 297 18.33 0.21 4.04
C ASN A 297 17.85 1.36 3.14
N ASN A 298 18.25 1.33 1.87
CA ASN A 298 17.82 2.31 0.89
C ASN A 298 17.30 1.59 -0.36
N VAL A 299 16.02 1.82 -0.69
CA VAL A 299 15.39 1.27 -1.90
C VAL A 299 15.07 2.40 -2.86
N VAL A 300 15.64 2.32 -4.07
CA VAL A 300 15.40 3.29 -5.15
C VAL A 300 14.81 2.58 -6.36
N ASN A 301 13.60 2.94 -6.73
CA ASN A 301 12.97 2.44 -7.95
C ASN A 301 12.70 3.59 -8.93
N THR A 302 13.45 3.64 -10.02
CA THR A 302 13.20 4.51 -11.18
C THR A 302 12.67 3.72 -12.38
N GLY A 303 12.72 2.39 -12.31
CA GLY A 303 12.27 1.49 -13.34
C GLY A 303 10.81 1.06 -13.19
N LYS A 304 10.53 -0.17 -13.60
CA LYS A 304 9.19 -0.76 -13.56
C LYS A 304 9.13 -2.00 -12.68
N VAL A 305 8.16 -2.02 -11.77
CA VAL A 305 7.80 -3.16 -10.92
C VAL A 305 6.35 -3.54 -11.25
N ALA A 306 6.09 -4.79 -11.64
CA ALA A 306 4.76 -5.19 -12.11
C ALA A 306 4.37 -6.60 -11.64
N VAL A 307 3.24 -6.68 -10.95
CA VAL A 307 2.60 -7.94 -10.52
C VAL A 307 1.16 -8.04 -11.03
N ASN A 308 0.94 -7.59 -12.25
CA ASN A 308 -0.38 -7.53 -12.88
C ASN A 308 -0.94 -8.93 -13.16
N THR A 309 -2.27 -9.05 -13.24
CA THR A 309 -2.92 -10.26 -13.78
C THR A 309 -3.71 -9.97 -15.03
N LYS A 310 -3.69 -10.90 -16.00
CA LYS A 310 -4.57 -10.92 -17.17
C LYS A 310 -5.64 -12.00 -17.06
N ALA A 311 -5.63 -12.81 -16.01
CA ALA A 311 -6.64 -13.81 -15.76
C ALA A 311 -8.00 -13.16 -15.46
N ALA A 312 -9.07 -13.76 -15.96
CA ALA A 312 -10.41 -13.38 -15.58
C ALA A 312 -10.67 -13.77 -14.12
N ASP A 313 -11.54 -13.02 -13.44
CA ASP A 313 -12.00 -13.28 -12.06
C ASP A 313 -10.85 -13.41 -11.03
N ALA A 314 -9.67 -12.88 -11.35
CA ALA A 314 -8.46 -13.00 -10.54
C ALA A 314 -8.14 -11.68 -9.82
N THR A 315 -7.35 -11.78 -8.75
CA THR A 315 -6.73 -10.63 -8.11
C THR A 315 -5.28 -10.53 -8.54
N ALA A 316 -4.81 -9.31 -8.83
CA ALA A 316 -3.41 -9.06 -9.14
C ALA A 316 -2.50 -9.35 -7.93
N GLY A 317 -1.19 -9.35 -8.15
CA GLY A 317 -0.22 -9.76 -7.14
C GLY A 317 0.06 -8.72 -6.05
N ARG A 318 1.16 -8.94 -5.36
CA ARG A 318 1.62 -8.10 -4.25
C ARG A 318 3.02 -7.56 -4.51
N VAL A 319 3.21 -6.26 -4.27
CA VAL A 319 4.52 -5.62 -4.15
C VAL A 319 4.71 -5.18 -2.71
N THR A 320 5.83 -5.54 -2.11
CA THR A 320 6.24 -5.09 -0.78
C THR A 320 7.60 -4.43 -0.88
N VAL A 321 7.73 -3.23 -0.35
CA VAL A 321 8.99 -2.51 -0.21
C VAL A 321 9.20 -2.24 1.27
N THR A 322 10.34 -2.70 1.82
CA THR A 322 10.70 -2.50 3.21
C THR A 322 12.12 -1.94 3.29
N ALA A 323 12.27 -0.76 3.89
CA ALA A 323 13.55 -0.08 3.96
C ALA A 323 13.62 0.92 5.14
N ASN A 324 14.76 1.59 5.33
CA ASN A 324 14.82 2.80 6.14
C ASN A 324 14.43 4.01 5.26
N THR A 325 14.90 4.05 4.00
CA THR A 325 14.51 5.10 3.06
C THR A 325 14.02 4.52 1.74
N VAL A 326 12.94 5.09 1.18
CA VAL A 326 12.40 4.71 -0.13
C VAL A 326 12.28 5.92 -1.03
N THR A 327 12.84 5.83 -2.23
CA THR A 327 12.56 6.75 -3.34
C THR A 327 11.86 5.99 -4.46
N GLN A 328 10.57 6.21 -4.60
CA GLN A 328 9.76 5.68 -5.68
C GLN A 328 9.61 6.75 -6.76
N ALA A 329 10.38 6.66 -7.85
CA ALA A 329 10.36 7.59 -8.98
C ALA A 329 9.88 6.94 -10.29
N GLY A 330 9.84 5.61 -10.35
CA GLY A 330 9.41 4.85 -11.52
C GLY A 330 7.93 4.45 -11.47
N LYS A 331 7.65 3.26 -11.98
CA LYS A 331 6.29 2.69 -12.00
C LYS A 331 6.19 1.42 -11.16
N VAL A 332 5.23 1.39 -10.24
CA VAL A 332 4.80 0.18 -9.53
C VAL A 332 3.37 -0.15 -9.94
N SER A 333 3.08 -1.40 -10.29
CA SER A 333 1.73 -1.79 -10.71
C SER A 333 1.33 -3.18 -10.23
N ALA A 334 0.16 -3.25 -9.58
CA ALA A 334 -0.54 -4.46 -9.17
C ALA A 334 -1.95 -4.46 -9.78
N ASP A 335 -2.05 -4.35 -11.12
CA ASP A 335 -3.31 -4.13 -11.81
C ASP A 335 -3.99 -5.44 -12.23
N GLY A 336 -5.28 -5.56 -11.96
CA GLY A 336 -6.17 -6.55 -12.54
C GLY A 336 -6.60 -6.13 -13.96
N LYS A 337 -6.06 -6.79 -15.00
CA LYS A 337 -6.30 -6.46 -16.42
C LYS A 337 -7.19 -7.47 -17.14
N GLY A 338 -7.47 -8.61 -16.49
CA GLY A 338 -8.40 -9.61 -17.00
C GLY A 338 -9.87 -9.20 -16.80
N ALA A 339 -10.80 -9.87 -17.45
CA ALA A 339 -12.23 -9.64 -17.25
C ALA A 339 -12.57 -9.88 -15.75
N ARG A 340 -13.35 -8.98 -15.15
CA ARG A 340 -13.76 -9.03 -13.73
C ARG A 340 -12.61 -9.23 -12.73
N SER A 341 -11.39 -8.85 -13.09
CA SER A 341 -10.23 -8.96 -12.20
C SER A 341 -10.14 -7.78 -11.24
N ASN A 342 -9.65 -8.05 -10.04
CA ASN A 342 -9.42 -7.06 -8.99
C ASN A 342 -7.99 -6.54 -9.01
N GLY A 343 -7.78 -5.31 -8.55
CA GLY A 343 -6.46 -4.79 -8.20
C GLY A 343 -5.81 -5.61 -7.10
N GLY A 344 -4.48 -5.60 -7.05
CA GLY A 344 -3.68 -6.29 -6.03
C GLY A 344 -3.32 -5.37 -4.87
N ARG A 345 -2.16 -5.63 -4.28
CA ARG A 345 -1.67 -4.86 -3.13
C ARG A 345 -0.28 -4.30 -3.38
N VAL A 346 -0.09 -3.03 -3.03
CA VAL A 346 1.23 -2.38 -2.95
C VAL A 346 1.42 -1.87 -1.53
N THR A 347 2.52 -2.25 -0.88
CA THR A 347 2.88 -1.78 0.45
C THR A 347 4.30 -1.20 0.37
N ILE A 348 4.45 0.05 0.78
CA ILE A 348 5.73 0.76 0.89
C ILE A 348 5.89 1.17 2.35
N ALA A 349 6.75 0.46 3.07
CA ALA A 349 7.02 0.65 4.48
C ALA A 349 8.50 1.03 4.69
N ALA A 350 8.75 2.21 5.22
CA ALA A 350 10.08 2.73 5.53
C ALA A 350 9.98 3.86 6.55
N ASP A 351 11.11 4.28 7.13
CA ASP A 351 11.13 5.46 8.00
C ASP A 351 10.86 6.73 7.19
N ASP A 352 11.53 6.89 6.04
CA ASP A 352 11.34 8.04 5.15
C ASP A 352 10.95 7.59 3.75
N ILE A 353 9.84 8.11 3.23
CA ILE A 353 9.30 7.72 1.93
C ILE A 353 9.08 8.95 1.05
N THR A 354 9.59 8.89 -0.19
CA THR A 354 9.30 9.86 -1.23
C THR A 354 8.70 9.16 -2.44
N LEU A 355 7.46 9.49 -2.76
CA LEU A 355 6.86 9.25 -4.07
C LEU A 355 7.21 10.46 -4.94
N ALA A 356 8.23 10.30 -5.77
CA ALA A 356 8.84 11.40 -6.51
C ALA A 356 7.98 11.87 -7.68
N THR A 357 8.25 13.07 -8.16
CA THR A 357 7.61 13.68 -9.33
C THR A 357 7.60 12.70 -10.52
N GLY A 358 6.44 12.50 -11.12
CA GLY A 358 6.22 11.59 -12.26
C GLY A 358 6.15 10.12 -11.89
N SER A 359 6.29 9.75 -10.61
CA SER A 359 6.10 8.38 -10.17
C SER A 359 4.64 7.93 -10.33
N ILE A 360 4.45 6.64 -10.62
CA ILE A 360 3.12 6.04 -10.78
C ILE A 360 3.05 4.77 -9.94
N THR A 361 2.12 4.73 -9.00
CA THR A 361 1.80 3.55 -8.19
C THR A 361 0.35 3.16 -8.42
N THR A 362 0.10 1.95 -8.95
CA THR A 362 -1.26 1.52 -9.29
C THR A 362 -1.62 0.15 -8.73
N ALA A 363 -2.86 0.02 -8.30
CA ALA A 363 -3.51 -1.26 -8.00
C ALA A 363 -4.94 -1.25 -8.55
N LYS A 364 -5.08 -0.98 -9.86
CA LYS A 364 -6.39 -0.89 -10.52
C LYS A 364 -7.00 -2.26 -10.78
N GLY A 365 -8.34 -2.32 -10.78
CA GLY A 365 -9.07 -3.51 -11.20
C GLY A 365 -10.04 -3.22 -12.35
N ARG A 366 -10.39 -4.22 -13.16
CA ARG A 366 -11.56 -4.13 -14.05
C ARG A 366 -12.86 -4.35 -13.27
N ALA A 367 -12.78 -5.16 -12.19
CA ALA A 367 -13.78 -5.18 -11.14
C ALA A 367 -13.37 -4.18 -10.04
N ASN A 368 -13.09 -4.62 -8.82
CA ASN A 368 -12.74 -3.69 -7.73
C ASN A 368 -11.29 -3.22 -7.82
N GLY A 369 -11.05 -1.99 -7.40
CA GLY A 369 -9.70 -1.51 -7.11
C GLY A 369 -9.01 -2.32 -6.03
N GLY A 370 -7.68 -2.18 -5.91
CA GLY A 370 -6.87 -2.86 -4.91
C GLY A 370 -6.53 -1.98 -3.71
N LEU A 371 -5.39 -2.25 -3.10
CA LEU A 371 -4.92 -1.56 -1.90
C LEU A 371 -3.51 -1.02 -2.11
N VAL A 372 -3.30 0.25 -1.74
CA VAL A 372 -1.98 0.87 -1.66
C VAL A 372 -1.77 1.44 -0.26
N ASN A 373 -0.79 0.91 0.47
CA ASN A 373 -0.33 1.42 1.75
C ASN A 373 1.03 2.11 1.55
N VAL A 374 1.18 3.32 2.04
CA VAL A 374 2.42 4.11 2.04
C VAL A 374 2.68 4.62 3.44
N GLY A 375 3.81 4.25 4.02
CA GLY A 375 4.17 4.62 5.40
C GLY A 375 3.48 3.78 6.46
N THR A 376 2.81 2.69 6.08
CA THR A 376 2.23 1.72 7.00
C THR A 376 2.21 0.33 6.37
N THR A 377 2.30 -0.71 7.19
CA THR A 377 2.15 -2.09 6.70
C THR A 377 0.70 -2.56 6.70
N GLU A 378 -0.09 -2.04 7.63
CA GLU A 378 -1.48 -2.45 7.83
C GLU A 378 -2.30 -1.31 8.43
N VAL A 379 -3.53 -1.16 7.96
CA VAL A 379 -4.55 -0.30 8.57
C VAL A 379 -5.79 -1.13 8.84
N THR A 380 -6.29 -1.06 10.07
CA THR A 380 -7.57 -1.67 10.49
C THR A 380 -8.52 -0.59 10.97
N TYR A 381 -9.80 -0.71 10.68
CA TYR A 381 -10.83 0.28 11.04
C TYR A 381 -12.22 -0.36 11.07
N ASN A 382 -13.15 0.33 11.72
CA ASN A 382 -14.58 0.12 11.56
C ASN A 382 -15.11 1.09 10.50
N ALA A 383 -16.04 0.66 9.66
CA ALA A 383 -16.73 1.54 8.70
C ALA A 383 -18.24 1.47 8.92
N ASP A 384 -18.92 2.62 8.90
CA ASP A 384 -20.37 2.69 8.90
C ASP A 384 -20.98 2.39 7.52
N ALA A 385 -22.29 2.43 7.41
CA ALA A 385 -23.01 2.18 6.16
C ALA A 385 -22.70 3.22 5.05
N ASN A 386 -22.13 4.37 5.41
CA ASN A 386 -21.73 5.44 4.50
C ASN A 386 -20.25 5.39 4.16
N GLY A 387 -19.50 4.44 4.74
CA GLY A 387 -18.06 4.28 4.53
C GLY A 387 -17.20 5.22 5.38
N VAL A 388 -17.79 5.89 6.39
CA VAL A 388 -17.02 6.70 7.35
C VAL A 388 -16.26 5.75 8.27
N ARG A 389 -14.96 5.93 8.34
CA ARG A 389 -14.05 5.10 9.14
C ARG A 389 -13.98 5.60 10.58
N SER A 390 -13.86 4.67 11.51
CA SER A 390 -13.65 4.93 12.93
C SER A 390 -12.75 3.84 13.55
N ASN A 391 -12.21 4.09 14.74
CA ASN A 391 -11.31 3.18 15.44
C ASN A 391 -10.14 2.72 14.55
N ILE A 392 -9.50 3.69 13.89
CA ILE A 392 -8.44 3.41 12.93
C ILE A 392 -7.16 3.06 13.69
N VAL A 393 -6.54 1.94 13.32
CA VAL A 393 -5.24 1.52 13.84
C VAL A 393 -4.31 1.21 12.67
N ALA A 394 -3.26 2.00 12.53
CA ALA A 394 -2.19 1.78 11.56
C ALA A 394 -0.95 1.25 12.27
N ARG A 395 -0.21 0.35 11.61
CA ARG A 395 0.97 -0.32 12.17
C ARG A 395 2.25 0.01 11.40
N ASN A 396 3.39 0.00 12.10
CA ASN A 396 4.71 0.23 11.52
C ASN A 396 4.73 1.52 10.69
N LEU A 397 4.46 2.65 11.36
CA LEU A 397 4.34 3.95 10.71
C LEU A 397 5.70 4.50 10.30
N ALA A 398 5.76 5.10 9.11
CA ALA A 398 6.86 5.93 8.66
C ALA A 398 7.07 7.14 9.59
N GLN A 399 8.25 7.70 9.58
CA GLN A 399 8.50 9.03 10.17
C GLN A 399 8.00 10.12 9.23
N THR A 400 8.40 10.04 7.96
CA THR A 400 7.99 11.00 6.94
C THR A 400 7.47 10.33 5.67
N VAL A 401 6.40 10.90 5.11
CA VAL A 401 5.89 10.52 3.79
C VAL A 401 5.70 11.79 2.95
N ILE A 402 6.29 11.81 1.76
CA ILE A 402 6.17 12.91 0.80
C ILE A 402 5.63 12.36 -0.52
N VAL A 403 4.46 12.82 -0.93
CA VAL A 403 3.89 12.60 -2.25
C VAL A 403 4.09 13.87 -3.06
N GLN A 404 5.10 13.90 -3.91
CA GLN A 404 5.48 15.10 -4.67
C GLN A 404 4.46 15.44 -5.75
N VAL A 405 4.47 16.68 -6.21
CA VAL A 405 3.67 17.15 -7.35
C VAL A 405 3.93 16.26 -8.57
N GLY A 406 2.86 15.86 -9.28
CA GLY A 406 2.97 14.95 -10.43
C GLY A 406 3.15 13.45 -10.08
N ALA A 407 3.35 13.09 -8.81
CA ALA A 407 3.24 11.71 -8.37
C ALA A 407 1.77 11.25 -8.41
N THR A 408 1.51 10.02 -8.82
CA THR A 408 0.15 9.47 -8.93
C THR A 408 0.04 8.14 -8.20
N VAL A 409 -0.98 8.01 -7.35
CA VAL A 409 -1.43 6.75 -6.75
C VAL A 409 -2.85 6.49 -7.21
N ASP A 410 -3.11 5.33 -7.87
CA ASP A 410 -4.41 5.04 -8.48
C ASP A 410 -4.86 3.60 -8.22
N VAL A 411 -5.94 3.47 -7.48
CA VAL A 411 -6.58 2.20 -7.12
C VAL A 411 -8.01 2.09 -7.67
N SER A 412 -8.29 2.74 -8.79
CA SER A 412 -9.62 2.79 -9.36
C SER A 412 -10.13 1.44 -9.85
N SER A 413 -11.45 1.25 -9.81
CA SER A 413 -12.14 0.32 -10.69
C SER A 413 -12.26 0.92 -12.09
N THR A 414 -12.02 0.14 -13.15
CA THR A 414 -12.07 0.65 -14.53
C THR A 414 -13.35 0.33 -15.26
N GLU A 415 -14.10 -0.71 -14.84
CA GLU A 415 -15.33 -1.15 -15.52
C GLU A 415 -16.54 -1.24 -14.57
N ARG A 416 -16.57 -2.26 -13.72
CA ARG A 416 -17.68 -2.50 -12.79
C ARG A 416 -17.12 -2.90 -11.44
N GLY A 417 -17.44 -2.17 -10.41
CA GLY A 417 -17.01 -2.43 -9.03
C GLY A 417 -16.55 -1.17 -8.33
N ASN A 418 -16.24 -1.30 -7.08
CA ASN A 418 -15.86 -0.17 -6.24
C ASN A 418 -14.41 0.24 -6.49
N GLY A 419 -14.11 1.53 -6.29
CA GLY A 419 -12.72 1.98 -6.11
C GLY A 419 -12.06 1.24 -4.96
N GLY A 420 -10.72 1.19 -4.98
CA GLY A 420 -9.92 0.54 -3.94
C GLY A 420 -9.62 1.47 -2.77
N GLU A 421 -8.53 1.19 -2.11
CA GLU A 421 -8.13 1.86 -0.88
C GLU A 421 -6.69 2.38 -0.96
N ILE A 422 -6.48 3.64 -0.56
CA ILE A 422 -5.17 4.27 -0.40
C ILE A 422 -5.03 4.71 1.05
N ASN A 423 -3.98 4.26 1.73
CA ASN A 423 -3.63 4.69 3.08
C ASN A 423 -2.22 5.29 3.08
N ILE A 424 -2.10 6.54 3.51
CA ILE A 424 -0.83 7.27 3.63
C ILE A 424 -0.68 7.72 5.07
N TRP A 425 0.33 7.18 5.78
CA TRP A 425 0.51 7.38 7.21
C TRP A 425 1.96 7.70 7.60
N SER A 426 2.12 8.61 8.57
CA SER A 426 3.40 8.88 9.20
C SER A 426 3.24 9.24 10.69
N THR A 427 4.34 9.21 11.42
CA THR A 427 4.37 9.66 12.82
C THR A 427 4.74 11.13 12.93
N ARG A 428 5.61 11.65 12.06
CA ARG A 428 6.12 13.02 12.15
C ARG A 428 5.50 13.94 11.13
N GLN A 429 5.51 13.58 9.85
CA GLN A 429 5.02 14.45 8.79
C GLN A 429 4.56 13.68 7.54
N THR A 430 3.35 13.96 7.11
CA THR A 430 2.83 13.58 5.80
C THR A 430 2.62 14.83 4.95
N THR A 431 3.23 14.88 3.76
CA THR A 431 3.03 15.96 2.78
C THR A 431 2.46 15.38 1.50
N VAL A 432 1.33 15.90 1.04
CA VAL A 432 0.68 15.49 -0.21
C VAL A 432 0.54 16.66 -1.16
N ALA A 433 1.19 16.56 -2.33
CA ALA A 433 1.13 17.51 -3.44
C ALA A 433 0.72 16.83 -4.76
N GLY A 434 0.65 15.49 -4.77
CA GLY A 434 0.37 14.65 -5.94
C GLY A 434 -1.10 14.29 -6.08
N THR A 435 -1.38 13.31 -6.93
CA THR A 435 -2.73 12.87 -7.29
C THR A 435 -3.04 11.50 -6.68
N LEU A 436 -4.14 11.39 -5.96
CA LEU A 436 -4.66 10.19 -5.32
C LEU A 436 -6.01 9.85 -5.93
N ILE A 437 -6.17 8.64 -6.47
CA ILE A 437 -7.37 8.25 -7.23
C ILE A 437 -7.89 6.90 -6.75
N ALA A 438 -9.18 6.86 -6.38
CA ALA A 438 -9.88 5.62 -6.03
C ALA A 438 -11.32 5.64 -6.60
N THR A 439 -11.46 5.87 -7.91
CA THR A 439 -12.78 6.02 -8.55
C THR A 439 -13.52 4.70 -8.67
N GLY A 440 -14.86 4.75 -8.58
CA GLY A 440 -15.73 3.64 -8.93
C GLY A 440 -15.75 3.36 -10.44
N GLY A 441 -16.15 2.14 -10.81
CA GLY A 441 -16.18 1.67 -12.20
C GLY A 441 -17.13 2.46 -13.09
N ARG A 442 -16.74 2.62 -14.37
CA ARG A 442 -17.52 3.44 -15.34
C ARG A 442 -18.94 2.91 -15.58
N PHE A 443 -19.20 1.62 -15.33
CA PHE A 443 -20.50 0.97 -15.56
C PHE A 443 -21.20 0.53 -14.26
N GLY A 444 -20.68 0.91 -13.09
CA GLY A 444 -21.24 0.59 -11.78
C GLY A 444 -20.18 0.42 -10.73
N GLY A 445 -20.55 0.71 -9.48
CA GLY A 445 -19.71 0.65 -8.30
C GLY A 445 -19.53 2.02 -7.64
N ASN A 446 -19.25 2.00 -6.36
CA ASN A 446 -19.01 3.20 -5.55
C ASN A 446 -17.56 3.66 -5.69
N GLY A 447 -17.30 4.92 -5.38
CA GLY A 447 -15.93 5.40 -5.14
C GLY A 447 -15.28 4.64 -3.99
N GLY A 448 -13.95 4.63 -3.98
CA GLY A 448 -13.15 3.97 -2.94
C GLY A 448 -12.89 4.85 -1.74
N SER A 449 -11.85 4.55 -1.01
CA SER A 449 -11.47 5.24 0.20
C SER A 449 -10.02 5.69 0.14
N ILE A 450 -9.78 6.93 0.51
CA ILE A 450 -8.44 7.52 0.62
C ILE A 450 -8.28 8.05 2.04
N GLU A 451 -7.15 7.74 2.65
CA GLU A 451 -6.76 8.26 3.94
C GLU A 451 -5.38 8.88 3.85
N THR A 452 -5.26 10.11 4.35
CA THR A 452 -4.01 10.85 4.44
C THR A 452 -3.87 11.35 5.86
N SER A 453 -2.94 10.76 6.60
CA SER A 453 -2.86 10.90 8.04
C SER A 453 -1.43 11.11 8.52
N SER A 454 -1.27 11.74 9.66
CA SER A 454 -0.01 11.89 10.37
C SER A 454 -0.28 12.09 11.86
N VAL A 455 0.39 11.36 12.73
CA VAL A 455 0.31 11.65 14.16
C VAL A 455 0.81 13.08 14.45
N GLY A 456 1.83 13.54 13.74
CA GLY A 456 2.32 14.92 13.81
C GLY A 456 1.68 15.84 12.78
N VAL A 457 2.47 16.33 11.84
CA VAL A 457 2.06 17.35 10.86
C VAL A 457 1.48 16.72 9.59
N LEU A 458 0.27 17.10 9.23
CA LEU A 458 -0.34 16.80 7.93
C LEU A 458 -0.37 18.07 7.07
N SER A 459 0.28 18.05 5.91
CA SER A 459 0.32 19.12 4.93
C SER A 459 -0.28 18.67 3.61
N ILE A 460 -1.43 19.16 3.25
CA ILE A 460 -2.06 18.94 1.94
C ILE A 460 -1.90 20.23 1.13
N LEU A 461 -1.10 20.17 0.08
CA LEU A 461 -0.81 21.35 -0.74
C LEU A 461 -1.95 21.59 -1.76
N GLN A 462 -2.07 22.83 -2.21
CA GLN A 462 -3.07 23.23 -3.22
C GLN A 462 -3.01 22.40 -4.51
N THR A 463 -1.84 21.87 -4.86
CA THR A 463 -1.64 21.00 -6.02
C THR A 463 -2.13 19.58 -5.83
N ALA A 464 -2.47 19.19 -4.60
CA ALA A 464 -3.01 17.88 -4.32
C ALA A 464 -4.37 17.68 -5.01
N ASN A 465 -4.53 16.52 -5.64
CA ASN A 465 -5.79 16.15 -6.29
C ASN A 465 -6.28 14.81 -5.75
N VAL A 466 -7.41 14.83 -5.07
CA VAL A 466 -8.04 13.62 -4.50
C VAL A 466 -9.34 13.35 -5.23
N ASN A 467 -9.44 12.16 -5.86
CA ASN A 467 -10.61 11.78 -6.63
C ASN A 467 -11.12 10.40 -6.24
N VAL A 468 -12.26 10.35 -5.57
CA VAL A 468 -12.98 9.13 -5.20
C VAL A 468 -14.40 9.10 -5.81
N SER A 469 -14.57 9.74 -6.96
CA SER A 469 -15.86 9.83 -7.64
C SER A 469 -16.37 8.45 -8.09
N ALA A 470 -17.68 8.35 -8.26
CA ALA A 470 -18.33 7.23 -8.88
C ALA A 470 -19.30 7.71 -9.97
N ARG A 471 -19.10 7.26 -11.21
CA ARG A 471 -19.97 7.64 -12.33
C ARG A 471 -21.37 7.06 -12.21
N ALA A 472 -21.48 5.87 -11.63
CA ALA A 472 -22.73 5.12 -11.54
C ALA A 472 -22.83 4.41 -10.17
N GLY A 473 -22.60 5.18 -9.10
CA GLY A 473 -22.65 4.74 -7.71
C GLY A 473 -22.53 5.92 -6.77
N ARG A 474 -22.37 5.66 -5.48
CA ARG A 474 -22.14 6.70 -4.48
C ARG A 474 -20.69 7.17 -4.52
N ALA A 475 -20.46 8.46 -4.25
CA ALA A 475 -19.13 9.00 -4.03
C ALA A 475 -18.39 8.21 -2.93
N GLY A 476 -17.09 8.09 -3.06
CA GLY A 476 -16.24 7.52 -2.03
C GLY A 476 -15.92 8.50 -0.91
N SER A 477 -14.92 8.17 -0.10
CA SER A 477 -14.52 8.96 1.06
C SER A 477 -13.04 9.34 1.02
N TRP A 478 -12.74 10.56 1.47
CA TRP A 478 -11.41 11.01 1.81
C TRP A 478 -11.35 11.38 3.28
N MET A 479 -10.40 10.81 4.01
CA MET A 479 -10.17 11.06 5.42
C MET A 479 -8.82 11.71 5.67
N LEU A 480 -8.82 12.71 6.57
CA LEU A 480 -7.64 13.38 7.10
C LEU A 480 -7.67 13.18 8.62
N ASP A 481 -6.60 12.59 9.17
CA ASP A 481 -6.55 12.22 10.60
C ASP A 481 -5.17 12.59 11.21
N PRO A 482 -4.91 13.91 11.46
CA PRO A 482 -3.78 14.35 12.26
C PRO A 482 -4.16 14.56 13.73
N GLU A 483 -3.16 14.82 14.58
CA GLU A 483 -3.42 15.20 15.99
C GLU A 483 -4.14 16.54 16.08
N ASN A 484 -3.59 17.58 15.45
CA ASN A 484 -4.20 18.89 15.33
C ASN A 484 -4.14 19.36 13.87
N LEU A 485 -5.10 20.19 13.44
CA LEU A 485 -5.13 20.67 12.07
C LEU A 485 -5.57 22.14 11.98
N VAL A 486 -4.80 22.91 11.23
CA VAL A 486 -5.23 24.22 10.74
C VAL A 486 -5.55 24.10 9.25
N VAL A 487 -6.80 24.33 8.89
CA VAL A 487 -7.22 24.39 7.50
C VAL A 487 -6.80 25.78 6.97
N ASP A 488 -5.71 25.79 6.22
CA ASP A 488 -5.24 26.94 5.48
C ASP A 488 -5.88 27.04 4.08
N ALA A 489 -5.53 28.05 3.30
CA ALA A 489 -6.10 28.26 1.96
C ALA A 489 -5.78 27.09 0.99
N GLY A 490 -4.60 26.46 1.11
CA GLY A 490 -4.21 25.32 0.28
C GLY A 490 -5.06 24.09 0.56
N LEU A 491 -5.17 23.72 1.84
CA LEU A 491 -5.99 22.59 2.29
C LEU A 491 -7.48 22.84 2.00
N ALA A 492 -7.98 24.05 2.25
CA ALA A 492 -9.37 24.41 1.95
C ALA A 492 -9.72 24.26 0.46
N SER A 493 -8.79 24.66 -0.41
CA SER A 493 -8.92 24.47 -1.85
C SER A 493 -8.97 22.99 -2.23
N ALA A 494 -8.12 22.17 -1.64
CA ALA A 494 -8.11 20.72 -1.87
C ALA A 494 -9.40 20.04 -1.36
N ILE A 495 -9.87 20.39 -0.16
CA ILE A 495 -11.14 19.92 0.40
C ILE A 495 -12.31 20.32 -0.49
N SER A 496 -12.37 21.58 -0.91
CA SER A 496 -13.44 22.12 -1.77
C SER A 496 -13.49 21.37 -3.12
N SER A 497 -12.33 21.13 -3.71
CA SER A 497 -12.21 20.36 -4.95
C SER A 497 -12.69 18.91 -4.75
N ALA A 498 -12.29 18.26 -3.66
CA ALA A 498 -12.68 16.90 -3.36
C ALA A 498 -14.19 16.77 -3.10
N LEU A 499 -14.82 17.72 -2.40
CA LEU A 499 -16.26 17.75 -2.12
C LEU A 499 -17.13 17.79 -3.39
N GLY A 500 -16.57 18.12 -4.55
CA GLY A 500 -17.27 17.95 -5.84
C GLY A 500 -17.58 16.48 -6.17
N SER A 501 -16.90 15.50 -5.54
CA SER A 501 -16.98 14.08 -5.90
C SER A 501 -16.67 13.11 -4.75
N ALA A 502 -16.50 13.61 -3.53
CA ALA A 502 -16.10 12.83 -2.34
C ALA A 502 -16.85 13.25 -1.09
N ASN A 503 -17.13 12.33 -0.21
CA ASN A 503 -17.35 12.65 1.19
C ASN A 503 -15.99 12.93 1.84
N VAL A 504 -15.85 14.06 2.53
CA VAL A 504 -14.60 14.43 3.19
C VAL A 504 -14.80 14.39 4.70
N THR A 505 -13.92 13.68 5.39
CA THR A 505 -13.88 13.63 6.85
C THR A 505 -12.56 14.19 7.33
N VAL A 506 -12.60 15.21 8.13
CA VAL A 506 -11.46 15.72 8.90
C VAL A 506 -11.67 15.27 10.34
N ALA A 507 -10.85 14.35 10.81
CA ALA A 507 -10.91 13.83 12.16
C ALA A 507 -9.59 14.14 12.87
N VAL A 508 -9.63 14.88 13.95
CA VAL A 508 -8.45 15.23 14.72
C VAL A 508 -8.59 14.75 16.15
N SER A 509 -7.51 14.26 16.75
CA SER A 509 -7.48 13.87 18.16
C SER A 509 -7.27 15.04 19.14
N GLY A 510 -7.09 16.24 18.64
CA GLY A 510 -6.98 17.49 19.39
C GLY A 510 -7.90 18.56 18.81
N ASN A 511 -7.31 19.67 18.33
CA ASN A 511 -8.00 20.85 17.87
C ASN A 511 -8.03 20.98 16.33
N LEU A 512 -9.17 21.40 15.80
CA LEU A 512 -9.36 21.76 14.39
C LEU A 512 -9.67 23.24 14.26
N THR A 513 -8.89 23.97 13.46
CA THR A 513 -9.12 25.39 13.21
C THR A 513 -9.24 25.64 11.72
N ILE A 514 -10.33 26.27 11.28
CA ILE A 514 -10.43 26.86 9.94
C ILE A 514 -9.95 28.32 10.08
N ALA A 515 -8.89 28.66 9.35
CA ALA A 515 -8.24 29.94 9.46
C ALA A 515 -9.14 31.10 8.96
N GLU A 516 -8.87 32.32 9.43
CA GLU A 516 -9.56 33.54 8.98
C GLU A 516 -9.32 33.78 7.47
N GLY A 517 -10.34 34.23 6.77
CA GLY A 517 -10.28 34.46 5.32
C GLY A 517 -10.26 33.20 4.45
N VAL A 518 -10.27 32.02 5.05
CA VAL A 518 -10.28 30.75 4.33
C VAL A 518 -11.69 30.32 4.01
N SER A 519 -11.91 29.77 2.81
CA SER A 519 -13.24 29.27 2.38
C SER A 519 -13.17 27.81 1.94
N ILE A 520 -14.00 26.99 2.58
CA ILE A 520 -14.34 25.63 2.11
C ILE A 520 -15.70 25.72 1.44
N SER A 521 -15.79 25.34 0.16
CA SER A 521 -17.04 25.41 -0.58
C SER A 521 -17.31 24.16 -1.43
N SER A 522 -18.57 23.76 -1.51
CA SER A 522 -19.03 22.77 -2.49
C SER A 522 -20.37 23.21 -3.08
N SER A 523 -20.69 22.67 -4.27
CA SER A 523 -22.03 22.86 -4.84
C SER A 523 -23.09 22.25 -3.93
N SER A 524 -24.19 22.95 -3.70
CA SER A 524 -25.34 22.46 -2.94
C SER A 524 -25.99 21.19 -3.55
N SER A 525 -25.71 20.91 -4.82
CA SER A 525 -26.21 19.73 -5.55
C SER A 525 -25.21 18.56 -5.57
N SER A 526 -24.02 18.67 -4.93
CA SER A 526 -22.99 17.64 -5.00
C SER A 526 -23.41 16.31 -4.36
N GLY A 527 -24.36 16.34 -3.41
CA GLY A 527 -24.79 15.17 -2.65
C GLY A 527 -23.67 14.58 -1.75
N THR A 528 -22.60 15.33 -1.52
CA THR A 528 -21.45 14.95 -0.69
C THR A 528 -21.52 15.64 0.67
N THR A 529 -20.86 15.05 1.65
CA THR A 529 -20.85 15.52 3.04
C THR A 529 -19.43 15.92 3.45
N LEU A 530 -19.33 17.09 4.11
CA LEU A 530 -18.17 17.43 4.92
C LEU A 530 -18.43 17.03 6.37
N THR A 531 -17.54 16.25 6.95
CA THR A 531 -17.60 15.87 8.36
C THR A 531 -16.36 16.40 9.06
N LEU A 532 -16.55 17.18 10.12
CA LEU A 532 -15.50 17.74 10.96
C LEU A 532 -15.61 17.12 12.35
N LEU A 533 -14.58 16.38 12.76
CA LEU A 533 -14.51 15.70 14.05
C LEU A 533 -13.28 16.20 14.80
N ALA A 534 -13.44 16.57 16.06
CA ALA A 534 -12.32 16.86 16.95
C ALA A 534 -12.61 16.32 18.35
N THR A 535 -11.58 15.85 19.05
CA THR A 535 -11.77 15.46 20.45
C THR A 535 -11.97 16.70 21.33
N ASP A 536 -11.21 17.76 21.08
CA ASP A 536 -11.22 18.97 21.91
C ASP A 536 -12.12 20.06 21.30
N THR A 537 -11.57 20.90 20.44
CA THR A 537 -12.29 22.09 19.96
C THR A 537 -12.25 22.20 18.43
N ILE A 538 -13.38 22.54 17.83
CA ILE A 538 -13.49 23.00 16.45
C ILE A 538 -13.72 24.50 16.45
N THR A 539 -12.78 25.26 15.84
CA THR A 539 -12.91 26.70 15.68
C THR A 539 -13.03 27.06 14.20
N ASN A 540 -14.13 27.70 13.82
CA ASN A 540 -14.29 28.25 12.47
C ASN A 540 -14.13 29.76 12.50
N ASN A 541 -13.02 30.27 11.96
CA ASN A 541 -12.78 31.71 11.74
C ASN A 541 -13.02 32.11 10.26
N GLY A 542 -13.28 31.13 9.38
CA GLY A 542 -13.44 31.33 7.96
C GLY A 542 -14.87 31.11 7.45
N SER A 543 -15.00 30.61 6.24
CA SER A 543 -16.28 30.34 5.60
C SER A 543 -16.39 28.85 5.24
N VAL A 544 -17.49 28.22 5.60
CA VAL A 544 -17.84 26.84 5.19
C VAL A 544 -19.20 26.87 4.50
N SER A 545 -19.25 26.46 3.23
CA SER A 545 -20.47 26.41 2.42
C SER A 545 -20.56 25.07 1.68
N THR A 546 -21.37 24.12 2.17
CA THR A 546 -21.39 22.75 1.66
C THR A 546 -22.79 22.22 1.48
N ALA A 547 -22.96 21.12 0.72
CA ALA A 547 -24.26 20.47 0.54
C ALA A 547 -24.77 19.87 1.88
N ALA A 548 -23.91 19.15 2.58
CA ALA A 548 -24.19 18.63 3.93
C ALA A 548 -22.96 18.80 4.82
N LEU A 549 -23.18 19.14 6.09
CA LEU A 549 -22.13 19.39 7.08
C LEU A 549 -22.44 18.71 8.40
N ASN A 550 -21.51 17.88 8.85
CA ASN A 550 -21.53 17.28 10.18
C ASN A 550 -20.36 17.83 10.99
N ILE A 551 -20.62 18.31 12.20
CA ILE A 551 -19.62 18.79 13.15
C ILE A 551 -19.79 18.03 14.45
N SER A 552 -18.73 17.46 15.01
CA SER A 552 -18.76 16.82 16.31
C SER A 552 -17.44 17.05 17.07
N SER A 553 -17.55 17.61 18.27
CA SER A 553 -16.42 17.81 19.18
C SER A 553 -16.88 18.08 20.62
N ALA A 554 -15.95 18.18 21.58
CA ALA A 554 -16.28 18.65 22.91
C ALA A 554 -16.75 20.11 22.89
N SER A 555 -16.08 20.98 22.11
CA SER A 555 -16.44 22.40 21.97
C SER A 555 -16.43 22.83 20.51
N VAL A 556 -17.40 23.65 20.12
CA VAL A 556 -17.49 24.30 18.79
C VAL A 556 -17.53 25.82 18.97
N ASN A 557 -16.63 26.52 18.35
CA ASN A 557 -16.56 27.97 18.30
C ASN A 557 -16.72 28.45 16.86
N LEU A 558 -17.79 29.13 16.55
CA LEU A 558 -18.04 29.80 15.27
C LEU A 558 -17.79 31.29 15.48
N ALA A 559 -16.60 31.76 15.15
CA ALA A 559 -16.10 33.08 15.49
C ALA A 559 -16.86 34.22 14.78
N ALA A 560 -16.76 35.42 15.31
CA ALA A 560 -17.34 36.61 14.68
C ALA A 560 -16.77 36.82 13.28
N GLY A 561 -17.65 37.08 12.31
CA GLY A 561 -17.26 37.18 10.88
C GLY A 561 -17.19 35.85 10.14
N SER A 562 -17.22 34.71 10.83
CA SER A 562 -17.29 33.42 10.17
C SER A 562 -18.67 33.15 9.57
N THR A 563 -18.70 32.32 8.52
CA THR A 563 -19.96 31.84 7.94
C THR A 563 -19.99 30.32 7.89
N THR A 564 -21.14 29.74 8.23
CA THR A 564 -21.38 28.31 8.11
C THR A 564 -22.72 28.11 7.41
N THR A 565 -22.68 27.61 6.17
CA THR A 565 -23.87 27.45 5.32
C THR A 565 -23.93 26.03 4.77
N SER A 566 -25.10 25.41 4.89
CA SER A 566 -25.31 24.06 4.31
C SER A 566 -26.79 23.79 4.12
N ASN A 567 -27.17 22.92 3.18
CA ASN A 567 -28.55 22.46 3.05
C ASN A 567 -28.97 21.60 4.25
N GLN A 568 -28.02 20.89 4.84
CA GLN A 568 -28.19 20.08 6.04
C GLN A 568 -26.98 20.29 6.95
N THR A 569 -27.18 20.85 8.12
CA THR A 569 -26.15 21.03 9.15
C THR A 569 -26.51 20.22 10.40
N TYR A 570 -25.59 19.41 10.87
CA TYR A 570 -25.69 18.70 12.14
C TYR A 570 -24.49 19.07 13.02
N ILE A 571 -24.72 19.57 14.22
CA ILE A 571 -23.68 19.90 15.19
C ILE A 571 -23.96 19.13 16.48
N SER A 572 -22.97 18.36 16.94
CA SER A 572 -22.96 17.62 18.19
C SER A 572 -21.77 18.06 19.03
N ALA A 573 -22.01 18.80 20.10
CA ALA A 573 -20.99 19.27 21.04
C ALA A 573 -21.53 19.47 22.43
N GLN A 574 -20.63 19.46 23.44
CA GLN A 574 -21.01 19.81 24.82
C GLN A 574 -21.15 21.33 24.97
N ASN A 575 -20.28 22.10 24.31
CA ASN A 575 -20.31 23.56 24.31
C ASN A 575 -20.37 24.06 22.88
N VAL A 576 -21.24 25.01 22.57
CA VAL A 576 -21.35 25.68 21.27
C VAL A 576 -21.38 27.17 21.47
N ASP A 577 -20.38 27.87 20.98
CA ASP A 577 -20.31 29.33 20.94
C ASP A 577 -20.47 29.81 19.49
N VAL A 578 -21.54 30.55 19.21
CA VAL A 578 -21.89 31.02 17.88
C VAL A 578 -21.88 32.54 17.85
N ASN A 579 -20.78 33.12 17.40
CA ASN A 579 -20.62 34.55 17.15
C ASN A 579 -20.66 34.90 15.66
N GLY A 580 -20.65 33.87 14.78
CA GLY A 580 -20.73 34.00 13.34
C GLY A 580 -22.14 33.76 12.78
N ILE A 581 -22.23 33.70 11.44
CA ILE A 581 -23.47 33.43 10.72
C ILE A 581 -23.60 31.92 10.46
N VAL A 582 -24.71 31.33 10.91
CA VAL A 582 -25.07 29.95 10.55
C VAL A 582 -26.40 29.99 9.79
N SER A 583 -26.39 29.46 8.57
CA SER A 583 -27.57 29.35 7.73
C SER A 583 -27.70 27.93 7.15
N GLY A 584 -28.91 27.38 7.14
CA GLY A 584 -29.14 26.04 6.61
C GLY A 584 -30.61 25.79 6.34
N GLY A 585 -30.92 24.97 5.30
CA GLY A 585 -32.26 24.60 4.85
C GLY A 585 -32.74 23.31 5.42
N ALA A 586 -32.77 22.89 6.56
CA ALA A 586 -33.49 21.84 7.28
C ALA A 586 -32.74 21.34 8.53
N ALA A 587 -33.47 21.31 9.66
CA ALA A 587 -33.24 20.60 10.92
C ALA A 587 -31.76 20.42 11.33
N GLY A 588 -31.13 21.45 11.88
CA GLY A 588 -29.97 21.28 12.75
C GLY A 588 -30.43 20.77 14.12
N THR A 589 -30.02 19.59 14.55
CA THR A 589 -30.22 19.14 15.93
C THR A 589 -29.01 19.58 16.74
N LEU A 590 -29.18 20.56 17.63
CA LEU A 590 -28.20 20.83 18.69
C LEU A 590 -28.43 19.79 19.79
N ALA A 591 -27.58 18.80 19.88
CA ALA A 591 -27.61 17.82 20.95
C ALA A 591 -26.70 18.32 22.09
N ASN A 592 -27.30 18.66 23.24
CA ASN A 592 -26.64 18.96 24.52
C ASN A 592 -25.56 20.04 24.48
N GLY A 593 -25.92 21.31 24.43
CA GLY A 593 -24.95 22.39 24.56
C GLY A 593 -25.56 23.67 25.12
N THR A 594 -24.75 24.47 25.80
CA THR A 594 -25.11 25.84 26.21
C THR A 594 -24.83 26.74 25.01
N VAL A 595 -25.87 27.29 24.38
CA VAL A 595 -25.73 28.31 23.32
C VAL A 595 -25.56 29.66 24.01
N THR A 596 -24.38 30.23 23.95
CA THR A 596 -24.06 31.52 24.61
C THR A 596 -24.47 32.74 23.81
N THR A 597 -24.49 32.67 22.48
CA THR A 597 -24.95 33.78 21.62
C THR A 597 -25.32 33.24 20.22
N VAL A 598 -26.54 33.52 19.74
CA VAL A 598 -26.95 33.24 18.35
C VAL A 598 -27.18 34.57 17.64
N VAL A 599 -26.37 34.90 16.65
CA VAL A 599 -26.49 36.13 15.87
C VAL A 599 -27.47 36.00 14.70
N SER A 600 -27.67 34.81 14.14
CA SER A 600 -28.74 34.52 13.18
C SER A 600 -28.86 33.02 12.88
N LEU A 601 -30.04 32.43 13.10
CA LEU A 601 -30.43 31.13 12.52
C LEU A 601 -31.52 31.41 11.47
N SER A 602 -31.16 31.53 10.23
CA SER A 602 -32.16 31.65 9.15
C SER A 602 -32.28 30.29 8.42
N GLY A 603 -33.31 29.57 8.75
CA GLY A 603 -33.72 28.35 8.07
C GLY A 603 -35.04 27.85 8.55
N ALA A 604 -35.97 27.57 7.67
CA ALA A 604 -37.31 27.08 7.98
C ALA A 604 -37.27 25.67 8.59
N GLY A 605 -37.69 25.52 9.84
CA GLY A 605 -38.20 24.28 10.41
C GLY A 605 -37.15 23.31 10.99
N GLY A 606 -36.61 23.64 12.15
CA GLY A 606 -35.92 22.66 13.00
C GLY A 606 -36.55 22.63 14.39
N ALA A 607 -37.01 21.47 14.83
CA ALA A 607 -37.46 21.28 16.21
C ALA A 607 -36.22 21.08 17.10
N ALA A 608 -35.98 22.03 18.01
CA ALA A 608 -35.00 21.88 19.07
C ALA A 608 -35.59 20.95 20.16
N ALA A 609 -35.00 19.76 20.30
CA ALA A 609 -35.23 18.92 21.48
C ALA A 609 -34.02 19.03 22.40
N GLY A 610 -34.07 19.92 23.32
CA GLY A 610 -33.06 20.07 24.38
C GLY A 610 -33.59 21.04 25.43
N SER A 611 -33.73 20.60 26.67
CA SER A 611 -34.03 21.48 27.80
C SER A 611 -32.81 22.33 28.14
N ALA A 612 -32.74 23.54 27.59
CA ALA A 612 -31.78 24.53 28.00
C ALA A 612 -32.42 25.46 29.02
N SER A 613 -31.98 25.41 30.26
CA SER A 613 -32.19 26.45 31.23
C SER A 613 -31.23 27.60 31.00
N GLY A 614 -31.62 28.56 30.17
CA GLY A 614 -30.88 29.78 29.93
C GLY A 614 -31.81 30.88 29.50
N SER A 615 -31.85 31.98 30.24
CA SER A 615 -32.65 33.18 29.97
C SER A 615 -32.17 33.84 28.67
N SER A 616 -32.95 33.76 27.60
CA SER A 616 -32.78 34.54 26.39
C SER A 616 -33.90 35.55 26.24
N SER A 617 -33.53 36.84 26.29
CA SER A 617 -34.40 37.90 25.80
C SER A 617 -34.14 38.10 24.30
N GLY A 618 -35.02 37.61 23.47
CA GLY A 618 -34.97 37.81 22.01
C GLY A 618 -36.37 37.72 21.42
N SER A 619 -36.95 38.90 21.10
CA SER A 619 -38.23 39.04 20.45
C SER A 619 -38.21 38.59 18.98
N GLY A 620 -38.93 37.57 18.65
CA GLY A 620 -39.21 37.14 17.30
C GLY A 620 -40.61 36.62 17.15
N SER A 621 -41.50 37.44 16.61
CA SER A 621 -42.90 37.10 16.32
C SER A 621 -43.01 36.16 15.12
N GLY A 622 -43.55 35.00 15.31
CA GLY A 622 -43.90 34.09 14.26
C GLY A 622 -45.01 33.12 14.72
N SER A 623 -46.26 33.50 14.47
CA SER A 623 -47.45 32.71 14.74
C SER A 623 -47.62 31.60 13.70
N GLY A 624 -47.75 30.39 14.16
CA GLY A 624 -48.15 29.27 13.32
C GLY A 624 -48.61 28.08 14.15
N SER A 625 -49.85 28.09 14.56
CA SER A 625 -50.54 26.95 15.21
C SER A 625 -51.08 26.00 14.14
N SER A 626 -50.76 24.73 14.20
CA SER A 626 -51.62 23.68 13.67
C SER A 626 -51.53 22.41 14.49
N SER A 627 -52.52 22.18 15.28
CA SER A 627 -52.84 20.91 15.90
C SER A 627 -53.57 20.04 14.90
N GLY A 628 -53.03 18.88 14.59
CA GLY A 628 -53.67 17.89 13.73
C GLY A 628 -53.51 16.50 14.33
N SER A 629 -54.54 16.03 15.05
CA SER A 629 -54.72 14.65 15.40
C SER A 629 -55.35 13.91 14.22
N GLY A 630 -54.62 13.00 13.60
CA GLY A 630 -55.09 12.16 12.50
C GLY A 630 -54.84 10.69 12.78
N SER A 631 -55.91 9.94 13.09
CA SER A 631 -55.96 8.50 13.09
C SER A 631 -56.15 8.03 11.65
N GLY A 632 -55.15 7.43 11.05
CA GLY A 632 -55.20 6.88 9.70
C GLY A 632 -54.73 5.44 9.66
N SER A 633 -55.63 4.55 9.30
CA SER A 633 -55.30 3.16 8.91
C SER A 633 -54.75 3.18 7.51
N GLY A 634 -53.45 2.90 7.36
CA GLY A 634 -52.80 2.81 6.07
C GLY A 634 -52.11 1.47 5.89
N SER A 635 -52.42 0.78 4.80
CA SER A 635 -51.70 -0.40 4.29
C SER A 635 -50.42 0.08 3.64
N ASN A 636 -49.28 -0.38 4.16
CA ASN A 636 -47.95 -0.03 3.63
C ASN A 636 -47.30 -1.26 2.99
N SER A 637 -47.13 -1.23 1.68
CA SER A 637 -46.31 -2.15 0.92
C SER A 637 -44.99 -1.45 0.61
N GLY A 638 -43.95 -1.79 1.34
CA GLY A 638 -42.62 -1.25 1.13
C GLY A 638 -41.53 -2.29 1.40
N SER A 639 -40.64 -2.50 0.42
CA SER A 639 -39.42 -3.26 0.59
C SER A 639 -38.35 -2.35 1.20
N GLY A 640 -37.98 -2.60 2.44
CA GLY A 640 -36.92 -1.86 3.12
C GLY A 640 -36.25 -2.72 4.19
N SER A 641 -34.92 -2.72 4.23
CA SER A 641 -34.16 -3.30 5.33
C SER A 641 -34.12 -2.31 6.49
N THR A 642 -34.77 -2.61 7.58
CA THR A 642 -34.66 -1.80 8.79
C THR A 642 -34.26 -2.69 9.98
N GLY A 643 -33.13 -2.37 10.56
CA GLY A 643 -32.78 -2.83 11.90
C GLY A 643 -33.48 -1.95 12.91
N GLY A 644 -34.40 -2.50 13.67
CA GLY A 644 -35.12 -1.78 14.74
C GLY A 644 -36.00 -2.74 15.53
N SER A 645 -36.10 -2.51 16.83
CA SER A 645 -37.04 -3.22 17.72
C SER A 645 -38.46 -2.70 17.49
N ASN A 646 -39.33 -3.47 16.89
CA ASN A 646 -40.74 -3.15 16.77
C ASN A 646 -41.56 -4.03 17.69
N GLY A 647 -42.06 -3.44 18.75
CA GLY A 647 -43.16 -3.99 19.52
C GLY A 647 -44.48 -3.56 18.87
N SER A 648 -45.22 -4.50 18.31
CA SER A 648 -46.56 -4.26 17.77
C SER A 648 -47.54 -5.25 18.36
N THR A 649 -48.49 -4.74 19.15
CA THR A 649 -49.71 -5.44 19.55
C THR A 649 -50.78 -5.07 18.52
N GLY A 650 -51.00 -5.89 17.56
CA GLY A 650 -52.05 -5.72 16.56
C GLY A 650 -52.09 -6.88 15.58
N GLY A 651 -53.22 -7.54 15.46
CA GLY A 651 -53.43 -8.63 14.47
C GLY A 651 -53.56 -8.05 13.07
N GLY A 652 -52.58 -8.35 12.24
CA GLY A 652 -52.61 -8.00 10.81
C GLY A 652 -51.77 -8.97 9.99
N ALA A 653 -52.29 -9.40 8.85
CA ALA A 653 -51.57 -10.25 7.91
C ALA A 653 -50.43 -9.46 7.24
N ARG A 654 -49.19 -9.98 7.28
CA ARG A 654 -48.07 -9.43 6.54
C ARG A 654 -47.60 -10.40 5.46
N SER A 655 -47.60 -9.95 4.25
CA SER A 655 -46.93 -10.61 3.14
C SER A 655 -45.72 -9.76 2.72
N GLY A 656 -44.53 -10.29 2.88
CA GLY A 656 -43.31 -9.61 2.44
C GLY A 656 -42.12 -10.56 2.52
N SER A 657 -41.23 -10.53 1.51
CA SER A 657 -39.94 -11.24 1.50
C SER A 657 -38.84 -10.26 1.90
N GLY A 658 -38.18 -10.52 3.01
CA GLY A 658 -37.04 -9.71 3.47
C GLY A 658 -36.11 -10.47 4.41
N THR A 659 -34.85 -10.10 4.43
CA THR A 659 -33.83 -10.61 5.36
C THR A 659 -33.84 -9.72 6.61
N THR A 660 -34.13 -10.26 7.77
CA THR A 660 -34.11 -9.50 9.02
C THR A 660 -33.27 -10.19 10.08
N GLY A 661 -32.35 -9.43 10.67
CA GLY A 661 -31.71 -9.80 11.94
C GLY A 661 -32.31 -8.95 13.06
N GLY A 662 -32.91 -9.58 14.06
CA GLY A 662 -33.50 -8.87 15.21
C GLY A 662 -34.36 -9.78 16.11
N THR A 663 -34.72 -9.26 17.30
CA THR A 663 -35.68 -9.93 18.22
C THR A 663 -37.12 -9.62 17.80
N ASN A 664 -37.92 -10.65 17.59
CA ASN A 664 -39.33 -10.50 17.23
C ASN A 664 -40.27 -11.18 18.25
N THR A 665 -41.24 -10.41 18.77
CA THR A 665 -42.33 -10.95 19.55
C THR A 665 -43.63 -10.59 18.84
N GLY A 666 -44.34 -11.57 18.29
CA GLY A 666 -45.62 -11.33 17.62
C GLY A 666 -46.24 -12.58 17.02
N THR A 667 -47.53 -12.52 16.71
CA THR A 667 -48.30 -13.55 15.98
C THR A 667 -48.51 -13.11 14.53
N GLY A 668 -48.09 -13.94 13.58
CA GLY A 668 -48.25 -13.63 12.16
C GLY A 668 -47.86 -14.76 11.22
N THR A 669 -48.30 -14.71 9.96
CA THR A 669 -47.92 -15.62 8.89
C THR A 669 -46.97 -14.93 7.93
N GLY A 670 -45.83 -15.55 7.60
CA GLY A 670 -44.90 -14.97 6.66
C GLY A 670 -43.83 -15.96 6.20
N THR A 671 -43.21 -15.68 5.05
CA THR A 671 -42.06 -16.42 4.52
C THR A 671 -40.85 -15.51 4.52
N GLY A 672 -39.73 -15.97 5.08
CA GLY A 672 -38.48 -15.20 5.09
C GLY A 672 -37.27 -16.02 5.52
N THR A 673 -36.07 -15.50 5.18
CA THR A 673 -34.78 -16.04 5.64
C THR A 673 -34.13 -15.04 6.58
N GLY A 674 -33.71 -15.45 7.77
CA GLY A 674 -33.05 -14.56 8.71
C GLY A 674 -32.38 -15.28 9.88
N THR A 675 -31.49 -14.58 10.58
CA THR A 675 -30.86 -15.02 11.83
C THR A 675 -31.34 -14.12 12.97
N GLY A 676 -31.87 -14.70 14.04
CA GLY A 676 -32.33 -13.90 15.20
C GLY A 676 -32.92 -14.79 16.32
N THR A 677 -33.14 -14.18 17.49
CA THR A 677 -33.84 -14.81 18.62
C THR A 677 -35.22 -14.21 18.76
N GLY A 678 -36.26 -15.01 18.89
CA GLY A 678 -37.63 -14.53 19.06
C GLY A 678 -38.55 -15.54 19.72
N THR A 679 -39.64 -15.05 20.35
CA THR A 679 -40.74 -15.87 20.88
C THR A 679 -42.03 -15.46 20.21
N GLY A 680 -42.77 -16.39 19.63
CA GLY A 680 -44.05 -16.11 18.99
C GLY A 680 -44.75 -17.37 18.48
N THR A 681 -46.05 -17.24 18.16
CA THR A 681 -46.84 -18.31 17.52
C THR A 681 -47.25 -17.86 16.12
N GLY A 682 -46.95 -18.68 15.11
CA GLY A 682 -47.36 -18.38 13.74
C GLY A 682 -47.02 -19.51 12.76
N THR A 683 -47.65 -19.49 11.60
CA THR A 683 -47.37 -20.42 10.50
C THR A 683 -46.56 -19.75 9.41
N GLY A 684 -45.46 -20.35 9.01
CA GLY A 684 -44.62 -19.85 7.93
C GLY A 684 -43.53 -20.80 7.50
N THR A 685 -43.03 -20.67 6.28
CA THR A 685 -41.92 -21.41 5.75
C THR A 685 -40.69 -20.51 5.54
N GLY A 686 -39.58 -20.87 6.11
CA GLY A 686 -38.33 -20.13 5.95
C GLY A 686 -37.11 -20.95 6.36
N THR A 687 -35.92 -20.56 5.87
CA THR A 687 -34.64 -21.12 6.28
C THR A 687 -33.82 -20.08 7.01
N GLY A 688 -33.41 -20.37 8.23
CA GLY A 688 -32.54 -19.52 9.02
C GLY A 688 -31.90 -20.25 10.19
N THR A 689 -30.80 -19.71 10.74
CA THR A 689 -30.18 -20.18 11.96
C THR A 689 -30.44 -19.19 13.11
N GLY A 690 -31.12 -19.65 14.14
CA GLY A 690 -31.40 -18.87 15.34
C GLY A 690 -31.92 -19.73 16.48
N THR A 691 -31.83 -19.25 17.72
CA THR A 691 -32.46 -19.89 18.89
C THR A 691 -33.73 -19.17 19.25
N GLY A 692 -34.83 -19.85 19.19
CA GLY A 692 -36.14 -19.33 19.60
C GLY A 692 -37.03 -20.44 20.15
N THR A 693 -37.95 -20.07 21.05
CA THR A 693 -39.01 -20.95 21.53
C THR A 693 -40.35 -20.47 20.94
N GLY A 694 -40.92 -21.29 20.10
CA GLY A 694 -42.22 -21.01 19.49
C GLY A 694 -42.93 -22.29 19.07
N THR A 695 -44.26 -22.28 19.07
CA THR A 695 -45.07 -23.36 18.52
C THR A 695 -45.69 -22.90 17.21
N GLY A 696 -45.36 -23.56 16.12
CA GLY A 696 -45.90 -23.29 14.79
C GLY A 696 -46.15 -24.59 14.03
N THR A 697 -47.10 -24.60 13.15
CA THR A 697 -47.37 -25.67 12.17
C THR A 697 -47.10 -25.15 10.76
#